data_9e3580c2aa46a5514b18b452dbf82ec0
#
_entry.id   9e3580c2aa46a5514b18b452dbf82ec0
#
_cell.length_a   1.000
_cell.length_b   1.000
_cell.length_c   1.000
_cell.angle_alpha   90.00
_cell.angle_beta   90.00
_cell.angle_gamma   90.00
#
_symmetry.space_group_name_H-M   'P 1'
#
loop_
_entity.id
_entity.type
_entity.pdbx_description
1 polymer ?
#
loop_
_entity_poly.entity_id
_entity_poly.type
_entity_poly.pdbx_seq_one_letter_code
_entity_poly.pdbx_strand_id
1 'polypeptide(L)'
;MGVKGLQYFMEKCCPETCVMVDFREMARQHVNSHQQGSSTPLPTLVVDGMACLRHWYSCQAWVYGGQWKEYMHCLKEFVGAFMTAGIRLVFFFDGVVEEEKRAEWINRRLKVNEEVARVFHYLKYHGQQPGRELFCLPSGLATFSRFALKSLGQETWCSVREADYEIASFALRHNCMGILGQDTDFIIYDSVPYLSVAQLRLDTMTTVLFSTDKLCHALQLQKSELPLLACLLGNDVVPEQRMQRLRSDALTAYRRKYPQSPPQGEKIYAVADFISSNKLSREGAHGVSCLPLTDREVLEKGVQYYLLPGQQPLWDISDTCPRSPVCLMKSYLSPDILQAAKEKHMRAECFMVYNVLYDGVVECSNTLEDREDAELTPQAIVYQSCRERIYGILLPANPDSSGRAPTVREWFVFPGNPLKDPKVVSPLPLNHSDLKRLWFGKNSETKCLRISTFLAIFELDEFSVEHDRLDGSLMAVLCLVTHITMQEGHLSLEDIDAYLSQAICVRYKSYTELLHTRVSHVEPRAVQLGSLFVRGLTHLVAANSACGCPFPMEQLMPWNTFDGLLFHSKYLLAHSGRPQEELLEGNASWVSLFRFLRELVLGICSRRGQTIQSRPRITHPGKHVDHSEQWRERGAPSGHGPSPQRYRPQTRSPSGQHGPSPQHYRPQTRSPAGQHGPSPQHYTPQTRSPSGQHFPSQHYRPQTRSPSGQHGPPPQHYRPQSRGPRAQAHEHNRPRSTHSNRRRYHLAPRWQNPHPDFP
;
A
#
# COMPACT_ATOMS: atom_id res chain seq x y z
N MET A 1 5.11 -13.69 -0.94
CA MET A 1 4.80 -13.26 -2.32
C MET A 1 5.89 -13.83 -3.21
N GLY A 2 5.98 -13.51 -4.47
CA GLY A 2 6.99 -14.06 -5.37
C GLY A 2 6.73 -15.51 -5.80
N VAL A 3 7.78 -16.31 -5.91
CA VAL A 3 7.72 -17.66 -6.49
C VAL A 3 6.98 -18.64 -5.60
N LYS A 4 5.97 -19.32 -6.15
CA LYS A 4 5.07 -20.22 -5.41
C LYS A 4 5.82 -21.37 -4.73
N GLY A 5 5.76 -21.39 -3.40
CA GLY A 5 6.33 -22.46 -2.56
C GLY A 5 7.83 -22.41 -2.36
N LEU A 6 8.57 -21.45 -2.97
CA LEU A 6 10.03 -21.41 -2.92
C LEU A 6 10.55 -21.15 -1.48
N GLN A 7 9.97 -20.20 -0.76
CA GLN A 7 10.37 -19.92 0.63
C GLN A 7 10.20 -21.18 1.53
N TYR A 8 9.03 -21.82 1.46
CA TYR A 8 8.79 -23.05 2.20
C TYR A 8 9.79 -24.14 1.84
N PHE A 9 10.11 -24.29 0.56
CA PHE A 9 11.09 -25.25 0.09
C PHE A 9 12.47 -25.01 0.70
N MET A 10 12.95 -23.76 0.66
CA MET A 10 14.24 -23.38 1.24
C MET A 10 14.27 -23.61 2.76
N GLU A 11 13.23 -23.19 3.48
CA GLU A 11 13.20 -23.29 4.94
C GLU A 11 12.98 -24.71 5.46
N LYS A 12 12.23 -25.55 4.73
CA LYS A 12 11.80 -26.88 5.23
C LYS A 12 12.41 -28.06 4.48
N CYS A 13 12.75 -27.91 3.19
CA CYS A 13 13.29 -28.98 2.37
C CYS A 13 14.80 -28.84 2.14
N CYS A 14 15.31 -27.62 2.12
CA CYS A 14 16.74 -27.30 1.91
C CYS A 14 17.24 -26.28 2.95
N PRO A 15 17.18 -26.60 4.27
CA PRO A 15 17.51 -25.63 5.33
C PRO A 15 18.96 -25.12 5.27
N GLU A 16 19.87 -25.82 4.61
CA GLU A 16 21.25 -25.38 4.34
C GLU A 16 21.30 -24.11 3.47
N THR A 17 20.25 -23.79 2.72
CA THR A 17 20.13 -22.56 1.96
C THR A 17 19.87 -21.32 2.83
N CYS A 18 19.43 -21.55 4.07
CA CYS A 18 19.13 -20.53 5.06
C CYS A 18 20.34 -20.34 6.00
N VAL A 19 21.06 -19.24 5.86
CA VAL A 19 22.30 -18.96 6.61
C VAL A 19 22.05 -17.84 7.60
N MET A 20 22.27 -18.07 8.89
CA MET A 20 22.25 -17.01 9.89
C MET A 20 23.45 -16.10 9.70
N VAL A 21 23.22 -14.78 9.62
CA VAL A 21 24.26 -13.76 9.41
C VAL A 21 24.11 -12.63 10.42
N ASP A 22 25.26 -12.03 10.78
CA ASP A 22 25.35 -10.79 11.58
C ASP A 22 25.62 -9.61 10.62
N PHE A 23 24.77 -8.59 10.67
CA PHE A 23 24.90 -7.40 9.81
C PHE A 23 26.20 -6.64 10.01
N ARG A 24 26.76 -6.63 11.24
CA ARG A 24 28.03 -5.95 11.54
C ARG A 24 29.21 -6.68 10.87
N GLU A 25 29.13 -8.02 10.86
CA GLU A 25 30.14 -8.83 10.16
C GLU A 25 30.03 -8.67 8.65
N MET A 26 28.82 -8.70 8.10
CA MET A 26 28.58 -8.44 6.68
C MET A 26 29.10 -7.05 6.28
N ALA A 27 28.86 -6.02 7.08
CA ALA A 27 29.35 -4.67 6.84
C ALA A 27 30.87 -4.62 6.82
N ARG A 28 31.53 -5.28 7.79
CA ARG A 28 33.01 -5.38 7.82
C ARG A 28 33.57 -6.09 6.59
N GLN A 29 33.00 -7.22 6.21
CA GLN A 29 33.40 -7.98 5.02
C GLN A 29 33.20 -7.16 3.75
N HIS A 30 32.08 -6.44 3.63
CA HIS A 30 31.80 -5.56 2.49
C HIS A 30 32.85 -4.44 2.37
N VAL A 31 33.21 -3.78 3.47
CA VAL A 31 34.27 -2.76 3.47
C VAL A 31 35.62 -3.36 3.08
N ASN A 32 36.00 -4.51 3.65
CA ASN A 32 37.29 -5.16 3.39
C ASN A 32 37.43 -5.61 1.94
N SER A 33 36.38 -6.12 1.30
CA SER A 33 36.40 -6.54 -0.10
C SER A 33 36.58 -5.38 -1.10
N HIS A 34 36.36 -4.12 -0.65
CA HIS A 34 36.41 -2.92 -1.50
C HIS A 34 37.50 -1.93 -1.12
N GLN A 35 38.45 -2.30 -0.24
CA GLN A 35 39.55 -1.43 0.21
C GLN A 35 40.60 -1.08 -0.88
N GLN A 36 40.53 -1.64 -2.09
CA GLN A 36 41.49 -1.38 -3.17
C GLN A 36 41.17 -0.10 -3.98
N GLY A 37 40.09 0.65 -3.67
CA GLY A 37 39.72 1.90 -4.34
C GLY A 37 40.02 3.15 -3.52
N SER A 38 40.08 4.32 -4.17
CA SER A 38 40.39 5.62 -3.54
C SER A 38 39.31 6.14 -2.58
N SER A 39 38.15 5.50 -2.46
CA SER A 39 37.09 5.80 -1.48
C SER A 39 36.47 4.50 -1.00
N THR A 40 36.47 4.28 0.31
CA THR A 40 35.84 3.12 0.94
C THR A 40 34.29 3.30 0.83
N PRO A 41 33.59 2.39 0.14
CA PRO A 41 32.14 2.51 0.04
C PRO A 41 31.49 2.30 1.41
N LEU A 42 30.54 3.15 1.76
CA LEU A 42 29.76 2.99 2.98
C LEU A 42 28.88 1.74 2.85
N PRO A 43 28.91 0.78 3.80
CA PRO A 43 28.04 -0.39 3.76
C PRO A 43 26.59 0.05 3.65
N THR A 44 25.95 -0.27 2.53
CA THR A 44 24.58 0.17 2.23
C THR A 44 23.67 -1.05 2.14
N LEU A 45 22.56 -1.02 2.89
CA LEU A 45 21.51 -2.01 2.84
C LEU A 45 20.26 -1.39 2.16
N VAL A 46 19.76 -2.04 1.13
CA VAL A 46 18.50 -1.65 0.50
C VAL A 46 17.36 -2.35 1.22
N VAL A 47 16.33 -1.59 1.57
CA VAL A 47 15.19 -2.07 2.36
C VAL A 47 13.91 -1.97 1.53
N ASP A 48 13.25 -3.11 1.33
CA ASP A 48 11.88 -3.15 0.83
C ASP A 48 10.95 -2.63 1.94
N GLY A 49 10.50 -1.38 1.78
CA GLY A 49 9.65 -0.72 2.77
C GLY A 49 8.28 -1.38 2.91
N MET A 50 7.73 -1.95 1.83
CA MET A 50 6.43 -2.62 1.88
C MET A 50 6.50 -3.91 2.70
N ALA A 51 7.55 -4.70 2.55
CA ALA A 51 7.77 -5.92 3.33
C ALA A 51 7.96 -5.61 4.83
N CYS A 52 8.55 -4.47 5.16
CA CYS A 52 8.83 -4.08 6.54
C CYS A 52 7.62 -3.53 7.32
N LEU A 53 6.54 -3.09 6.65
CA LEU A 53 5.40 -2.43 7.33
C LEU A 53 4.83 -3.26 8.49
N ARG A 54 4.65 -4.56 8.31
CA ARG A 54 4.14 -5.46 9.37
C ARG A 54 5.15 -5.68 10.51
N HIS A 55 6.43 -5.60 10.21
CA HIS A 55 7.51 -5.70 11.20
C HIS A 55 7.59 -4.41 12.03
N TRP A 56 7.53 -3.25 11.40
CA TRP A 56 7.59 -1.95 12.09
C TRP A 56 6.32 -1.64 12.88
N TYR A 57 5.12 -1.99 12.37
CA TYR A 57 3.86 -1.74 13.06
C TYR A 57 3.56 -2.88 14.05
N SER A 58 4.28 -2.87 15.17
CA SER A 58 4.15 -3.86 16.25
C SER A 58 3.12 -3.48 17.31
N CYS A 59 2.46 -2.31 17.19
CA CYS A 59 1.52 -1.75 18.16
C CYS A 59 0.49 -2.77 18.64
N GLN A 60 0.33 -2.86 19.97
CA GLN A 60 -0.58 -3.84 20.57
C GLN A 60 -2.04 -3.47 20.32
N ALA A 61 -2.37 -2.18 20.41
CA ALA A 61 -3.73 -1.65 20.25
C ALA A 61 -4.05 -1.33 18.77
N TRP A 62 -3.77 -2.26 17.86
CA TRP A 62 -3.81 -2.04 16.40
C TRP A 62 -5.21 -1.73 15.85
N VAL A 63 -6.28 -2.25 16.47
CA VAL A 63 -7.66 -2.11 15.95
C VAL A 63 -8.17 -0.67 16.00
N TYR A 64 -7.61 0.18 16.85
CA TYR A 64 -8.08 1.54 17.04
C TYR A 64 -7.70 2.52 15.92
N GLY A 65 -7.05 2.07 14.85
CA GLY A 65 -6.80 2.89 13.67
C GLY A 65 -5.43 3.58 13.61
N GLY A 66 -4.52 3.24 14.52
CA GLY A 66 -3.12 3.64 14.47
C GLY A 66 -2.63 4.41 15.69
N GLN A 67 -1.54 3.91 16.27
CA GLN A 67 -0.77 4.54 17.36
C GLN A 67 0.48 5.13 16.72
N TRP A 68 0.34 6.33 16.16
CA TRP A 68 1.35 6.87 15.24
C TRP A 68 2.63 7.34 15.95
N LYS A 69 2.54 7.83 17.19
CA LYS A 69 3.74 8.19 17.96
C LYS A 69 4.53 6.96 18.42
N GLU A 70 3.84 5.88 18.80
CA GLU A 70 4.46 4.58 19.09
C GLU A 70 5.13 4.04 17.82
N TYR A 71 4.46 4.11 16.69
CA TYR A 71 5.01 3.70 15.41
C TYR A 71 6.28 4.48 15.02
N MET A 72 6.27 5.80 15.19
CA MET A 72 7.46 6.64 14.99
C MET A 72 8.62 6.25 15.89
N HIS A 73 8.34 5.83 17.12
CA HIS A 73 9.36 5.33 18.03
C HIS A 73 9.98 4.02 17.50
N CYS A 74 9.16 3.04 17.08
CA CYS A 74 9.64 1.80 16.47
C CYS A 74 10.51 2.04 15.23
N LEU A 75 10.14 3.00 14.38
CA LEU A 75 10.96 3.39 13.22
C LEU A 75 12.31 4.00 13.63
N LYS A 76 12.32 4.85 14.67
CA LYS A 76 13.56 5.43 15.21
C LYS A 76 14.50 4.36 15.75
N GLU A 77 13.97 3.38 16.46
CA GLU A 77 14.76 2.25 16.98
C GLU A 77 15.33 1.41 15.84
N PHE A 78 14.51 1.09 14.83
CA PHE A 78 14.98 0.35 13.65
C PHE A 78 16.12 1.09 12.93
N VAL A 79 15.91 2.34 12.56
CA VAL A 79 16.94 3.16 11.88
C VAL A 79 18.18 3.33 12.76
N GLY A 80 17.98 3.63 14.05
CA GLY A 80 19.07 3.82 15.01
C GLY A 80 19.98 2.59 15.18
N ALA A 81 19.41 1.37 15.18
CA ALA A 81 20.15 0.13 15.29
C ALA A 81 21.15 -0.04 14.10
N PHE A 82 20.70 0.17 12.88
CA PHE A 82 21.56 0.09 11.69
C PHE A 82 22.57 1.22 11.61
N MET A 83 22.17 2.46 11.94
CA MET A 83 23.10 3.60 11.98
C MET A 83 24.20 3.38 13.01
N THR A 84 23.88 2.84 14.20
CA THR A 84 24.86 2.49 15.23
C THR A 84 25.82 1.39 14.75
N ALA A 85 25.36 0.48 13.90
CA ALA A 85 26.20 -0.53 13.27
C ALA A 85 27.04 0.02 12.09
N GLY A 86 26.94 1.31 11.76
CA GLY A 86 27.66 1.93 10.65
C GLY A 86 27.10 1.57 9.26
N ILE A 87 25.82 1.15 9.19
CA ILE A 87 25.15 0.72 7.98
C ILE A 87 24.21 1.81 7.50
N ARG A 88 24.35 2.24 6.24
CA ARG A 88 23.44 3.15 5.57
C ARG A 88 22.21 2.37 5.08
N LEU A 89 21.03 2.93 5.31
CA LEU A 89 19.77 2.38 4.79
C LEU A 89 19.27 3.20 3.61
N VAL A 90 18.75 2.50 2.59
CA VAL A 90 18.04 3.09 1.47
C VAL A 90 16.70 2.36 1.33
N PHE A 91 15.60 3.09 1.41
CA PHE A 91 14.26 2.52 1.44
C PHE A 91 13.55 2.68 0.10
N PHE A 92 12.89 1.62 -0.34
CA PHE A 92 12.01 1.63 -1.51
C PHE A 92 10.58 1.27 -1.11
N PHE A 93 9.62 1.95 -1.76
CA PHE A 93 8.19 1.68 -1.61
C PHE A 93 7.54 1.54 -2.98
N ASP A 94 6.49 0.73 -3.06
CA ASP A 94 5.66 0.63 -4.25
C ASP A 94 5.08 1.99 -4.62
N GLY A 95 5.16 2.35 -5.89
CA GLY A 95 4.66 3.62 -6.40
C GLY A 95 3.44 3.48 -7.30
N VAL A 96 3.47 2.56 -8.24
CA VAL A 96 2.42 2.32 -9.24
C VAL A 96 2.12 0.83 -9.33
N VAL A 97 0.86 0.47 -9.51
CA VAL A 97 0.46 -0.92 -9.77
C VAL A 97 0.41 -1.13 -11.28
N GLU A 98 1.32 -1.94 -11.81
CA GLU A 98 1.34 -2.29 -13.22
C GLU A 98 0.08 -3.07 -13.63
N GLU A 99 -0.37 -2.90 -14.87
CA GLU A 99 -1.62 -3.51 -15.36
C GLU A 99 -1.57 -5.04 -15.32
N GLU A 100 -0.41 -5.62 -15.54
CA GLU A 100 -0.18 -7.07 -15.47
C GLU A 100 -0.43 -7.65 -14.08
N LYS A 101 -0.20 -6.85 -13.03
CA LYS A 101 -0.43 -7.22 -11.62
C LYS A 101 -1.82 -6.82 -11.10
N ARG A 102 -2.62 -6.11 -11.90
CA ARG A 102 -3.94 -5.60 -11.50
C ARG A 102 -4.88 -6.68 -10.96
N ALA A 103 -4.97 -7.80 -11.65
CA ALA A 103 -5.83 -8.90 -11.24
C ALA A 103 -5.44 -9.47 -9.87
N GLU A 104 -4.14 -9.65 -9.61
CA GLU A 104 -3.65 -10.14 -8.33
C GLU A 104 -3.85 -9.08 -7.23
N TRP A 105 -3.63 -7.79 -7.53
CA TRP A 105 -3.93 -6.69 -6.61
C TRP A 105 -5.40 -6.71 -6.17
N ILE A 106 -6.35 -6.86 -7.12
CA ILE A 106 -7.79 -6.96 -6.84
C ILE A 106 -8.08 -8.15 -5.93
N ASN A 107 -7.56 -9.34 -6.25
CA ASN A 107 -7.76 -10.55 -5.45
C ASN A 107 -7.30 -10.37 -4.00
N ARG A 108 -6.13 -9.76 -3.81
CA ARG A 108 -5.58 -9.44 -2.47
C ARG A 108 -6.48 -8.45 -1.72
N ARG A 109 -7.00 -7.40 -2.39
CA ARG A 109 -7.89 -6.41 -1.76
C ARG A 109 -9.23 -7.01 -1.35
N LEU A 110 -9.85 -7.81 -2.20
CA LEU A 110 -11.11 -8.49 -1.88
C LEU A 110 -10.95 -9.45 -0.69
N LYS A 111 -9.84 -10.19 -0.63
CA LYS A 111 -9.53 -11.05 0.52
C LYS A 111 -9.40 -10.25 1.82
N VAL A 112 -8.72 -9.11 1.79
CA VAL A 112 -8.60 -8.23 2.97
C VAL A 112 -9.98 -7.66 3.37
N ASN A 113 -10.89 -7.37 2.43
CA ASN A 113 -12.27 -6.95 2.77
C ASN A 113 -13.00 -8.03 3.59
N GLU A 114 -12.82 -9.31 3.26
CA GLU A 114 -13.40 -10.39 4.05
C GLU A 114 -12.74 -10.52 5.43
N GLU A 115 -11.44 -10.22 5.53
CA GLU A 115 -10.73 -10.19 6.83
C GLU A 115 -11.24 -9.03 7.69
N VAL A 116 -11.43 -7.83 7.13
CA VAL A 116 -12.00 -6.66 7.82
C VAL A 116 -13.43 -6.96 8.30
N ALA A 117 -14.26 -7.60 7.46
CA ALA A 117 -15.61 -8.00 7.87
C ALA A 117 -15.60 -8.93 9.09
N ARG A 118 -14.65 -9.87 9.16
CA ARG A 118 -14.48 -10.73 10.34
C ARG A 118 -14.02 -9.96 11.58
N VAL A 119 -13.17 -8.93 11.40
CA VAL A 119 -12.79 -8.02 12.50
C VAL A 119 -14.04 -7.36 13.09
N PHE A 120 -14.88 -6.71 12.26
CA PHE A 120 -16.09 -6.02 12.74
C PHE A 120 -17.12 -6.98 13.34
N HIS A 121 -17.29 -8.15 12.77
CA HIS A 121 -18.13 -9.20 13.39
C HIS A 121 -17.64 -9.55 14.79
N TYR A 122 -16.33 -9.75 14.97
CA TYR A 122 -15.73 -10.03 16.27
C TYR A 122 -15.91 -8.88 17.25
N LEU A 123 -15.70 -7.63 16.83
CA LEU A 123 -15.86 -6.43 17.65
C LEU A 123 -17.31 -6.29 18.16
N LYS A 124 -18.30 -6.44 17.28
CA LYS A 124 -19.72 -6.37 17.63
C LYS A 124 -20.14 -7.43 18.64
N TYR A 125 -19.57 -8.61 18.55
CA TYR A 125 -19.92 -9.72 19.41
C TYR A 125 -19.21 -9.71 20.77
N HIS A 126 -17.93 -9.32 20.80
CA HIS A 126 -17.07 -9.43 21.98
C HIS A 126 -16.75 -8.09 22.65
N GLY A 127 -16.91 -6.96 21.97
CA GLY A 127 -16.49 -5.63 22.48
C GLY A 127 -14.99 -5.52 22.77
N GLN A 128 -14.17 -6.38 22.14
CA GLN A 128 -12.73 -6.48 22.37
C GLN A 128 -11.98 -6.62 21.05
N GLN A 129 -10.70 -6.26 21.04
CA GLN A 129 -9.82 -6.47 19.90
C GLN A 129 -9.61 -7.96 19.64
N PRO A 130 -9.73 -8.45 18.38
CA PRO A 130 -9.38 -9.82 18.03
C PRO A 130 -7.87 -10.07 18.13
N GLY A 131 -7.48 -11.34 18.08
CA GLY A 131 -6.08 -11.75 18.06
C GLY A 131 -5.32 -11.32 16.79
N ARG A 132 -4.01 -11.58 16.78
CA ARG A 132 -3.13 -11.21 15.65
C ARG A 132 -3.42 -11.95 14.34
N GLU A 133 -4.22 -12.99 14.36
CA GLU A 133 -4.70 -13.73 13.17
C GLU A 133 -5.59 -12.87 12.26
N LEU A 134 -6.26 -11.84 12.84
CA LEU A 134 -7.06 -10.86 12.12
C LEU A 134 -6.40 -9.49 12.05
N PHE A 135 -5.10 -9.42 12.28
CA PHE A 135 -4.35 -8.17 12.31
C PHE A 135 -4.39 -7.41 10.99
N CYS A 136 -4.88 -6.17 11.05
CA CYS A 136 -4.92 -5.24 9.93
C CYS A 136 -3.98 -4.05 10.17
N LEU A 137 -3.29 -3.62 9.12
CA LEU A 137 -2.50 -2.40 9.13
C LEU A 137 -3.40 -1.17 8.99
N PRO A 138 -3.06 -0.04 9.65
CA PRO A 138 -3.80 1.22 9.45
C PRO A 138 -3.76 1.67 7.99
N SER A 139 -4.82 2.36 7.56
CA SER A 139 -4.87 2.96 6.23
C SER A 139 -3.73 3.97 6.03
N GLY A 140 -3.17 4.00 4.83
CA GLY A 140 -2.10 4.95 4.49
C GLY A 140 -0.74 4.68 5.16
N LEU A 141 -0.57 3.58 5.90
CA LEU A 141 0.68 3.29 6.62
C LEU A 141 1.91 3.39 5.72
N ALA A 142 1.87 2.82 4.52
CA ALA A 142 2.98 2.91 3.56
C ALA A 142 3.31 4.37 3.20
N THR A 143 2.29 5.20 2.96
CA THR A 143 2.46 6.62 2.65
C THR A 143 3.08 7.37 3.82
N PHE A 144 2.56 7.19 5.04
CA PHE A 144 3.09 7.87 6.21
C PHE A 144 4.48 7.38 6.61
N SER A 145 4.80 6.09 6.38
CA SER A 145 6.14 5.55 6.60
C SER A 145 7.21 6.24 5.75
N ARG A 146 6.90 6.56 4.49
CA ARG A 146 7.82 7.31 3.61
C ARG A 146 8.18 8.67 4.20
N PHE A 147 7.18 9.42 4.65
CA PHE A 147 7.41 10.72 5.29
C PHE A 147 8.10 10.60 6.64
N ALA A 148 7.78 9.57 7.42
CA ALA A 148 8.44 9.28 8.69
C ALA A 148 9.94 8.99 8.51
N LEU A 149 10.31 8.14 7.57
CA LEU A 149 11.70 7.83 7.25
C LEU A 149 12.45 9.06 6.75
N LYS A 150 11.82 9.88 5.91
CA LYS A 150 12.41 11.16 5.47
C LYS A 150 12.62 12.14 6.62
N SER A 151 11.68 12.24 7.57
CA SER A 151 11.86 13.08 8.75
C SER A 151 13.00 12.59 9.67
N LEU A 152 13.32 11.29 9.60
CA LEU A 152 14.49 10.68 10.23
C LEU A 152 15.79 10.80 9.40
N GLY A 153 15.76 11.57 8.30
CA GLY A 153 16.93 11.80 7.44
C GLY A 153 17.31 10.61 6.57
N GLN A 154 16.40 9.64 6.37
CA GLN A 154 16.67 8.45 5.58
C GLN A 154 16.38 8.66 4.10
N GLU A 155 17.23 8.13 3.24
CA GLU A 155 17.01 8.09 1.80
C GLU A 155 15.85 7.16 1.48
N THR A 156 14.79 7.72 0.83
CA THR A 156 13.54 7.03 0.60
C THR A 156 13.05 7.30 -0.81
N TRP A 157 12.74 6.23 -1.54
CA TRP A 157 12.32 6.21 -2.93
C TRP A 157 10.94 5.56 -3.09
N CYS A 158 10.20 6.00 -4.13
CA CYS A 158 9.06 5.27 -4.67
C CYS A 158 9.39 4.77 -6.06
N SER A 159 9.03 3.55 -6.36
CA SER A 159 9.21 2.97 -7.68
C SER A 159 8.32 3.65 -8.73
N VAL A 160 8.81 3.72 -9.96
CA VAL A 160 8.07 4.16 -11.15
C VAL A 160 7.61 2.94 -11.95
N ARG A 161 8.31 1.84 -11.78
CA ARG A 161 8.02 0.52 -12.32
C ARG A 161 7.79 -0.46 -11.17
N GLU A 162 7.95 -1.73 -11.46
CA GLU A 162 7.95 -2.79 -10.48
C GLU A 162 9.03 -2.53 -9.40
N ALA A 163 8.61 -2.52 -8.13
CA ALA A 163 9.49 -2.18 -7.03
C ALA A 163 10.64 -3.18 -6.87
N ASP A 164 10.36 -4.49 -6.98
CA ASP A 164 11.39 -5.54 -6.82
C ASP A 164 12.49 -5.40 -7.86
N TYR A 165 12.13 -5.08 -9.12
CA TYR A 165 13.09 -4.81 -10.19
C TYR A 165 13.94 -3.58 -9.88
N GLU A 166 13.33 -2.48 -9.43
CA GLU A 166 14.06 -1.24 -9.10
C GLU A 166 14.99 -1.44 -7.90
N ILE A 167 14.53 -2.16 -6.86
CA ILE A 167 15.33 -2.54 -5.68
C ILE A 167 16.54 -3.37 -6.11
N ALA A 168 16.34 -4.45 -6.87
CA ALA A 168 17.40 -5.35 -7.30
C ALA A 168 18.41 -4.63 -8.23
N SER A 169 17.88 -3.81 -9.16
CA SER A 169 18.71 -2.99 -10.08
C SER A 169 19.52 -1.92 -9.35
N PHE A 170 18.93 -1.23 -8.38
CA PHE A 170 19.63 -0.26 -7.54
C PHE A 170 20.73 -0.93 -6.72
N ALA A 171 20.39 -2.02 -6.03
CA ALA A 171 21.30 -2.75 -5.18
C ALA A 171 22.53 -3.27 -5.95
N LEU A 172 22.32 -3.83 -7.14
CA LEU A 172 23.39 -4.29 -8.02
C LEU A 172 24.26 -3.12 -8.51
N ARG A 173 23.66 -2.05 -9.04
CA ARG A 173 24.36 -0.90 -9.60
C ARG A 173 25.21 -0.17 -8.56
N HIS A 174 24.74 -0.07 -7.33
CA HIS A 174 25.43 0.62 -6.24
C HIS A 174 26.24 -0.32 -5.35
N ASN A 175 26.39 -1.60 -5.77
CA ASN A 175 27.13 -2.61 -5.03
C ASN A 175 26.76 -2.61 -3.54
N CYS A 176 25.47 -2.71 -3.24
CA CYS A 176 24.98 -2.73 -1.87
C CYS A 176 25.32 -4.06 -1.17
N MET A 177 25.42 -4.05 0.16
CA MET A 177 25.74 -5.25 0.93
C MET A 177 24.62 -6.30 0.97
N GLY A 178 23.38 -5.90 0.62
CA GLY A 178 22.22 -6.79 0.57
C GLY A 178 20.89 -6.06 0.38
N ILE A 179 19.84 -6.86 0.20
CA ILE A 179 18.43 -6.43 0.18
C ILE A 179 17.73 -7.04 1.37
N LEU A 180 17.09 -6.23 2.20
CA LEU A 180 16.24 -6.66 3.31
C LEU A 180 14.78 -6.61 2.88
N GLY A 181 14.13 -7.76 2.78
CA GLY A 181 12.76 -7.87 2.26
C GLY A 181 12.05 -9.14 2.71
N GLN A 182 10.91 -9.42 2.08
CA GLN A 182 10.09 -10.63 2.35
C GLN A 182 9.59 -11.27 1.04
N ASP A 183 10.18 -10.94 -0.11
CA ASP A 183 9.79 -11.50 -1.38
C ASP A 183 10.85 -12.44 -1.95
N THR A 184 10.41 -13.64 -2.36
CA THR A 184 11.31 -14.65 -2.94
C THR A 184 11.79 -14.32 -4.34
N ASP A 185 11.23 -13.29 -4.98
CA ASP A 185 11.72 -12.79 -6.25
C ASP A 185 13.16 -12.28 -6.14
N PHE A 186 13.57 -11.76 -4.98
CA PHE A 186 14.96 -11.37 -4.72
C PHE A 186 15.96 -12.55 -4.72
N ILE A 187 15.50 -13.80 -4.59
CA ILE A 187 16.34 -14.99 -4.76
C ILE A 187 16.61 -15.27 -6.25
N ILE A 188 15.64 -14.89 -7.09
CA ILE A 188 15.66 -15.14 -8.55
C ILE A 188 16.52 -14.09 -9.27
N TYR A 189 16.44 -12.82 -8.84
CA TYR A 189 17.30 -11.78 -9.38
C TYR A 189 18.77 -12.10 -9.10
N ASP A 190 19.62 -12.13 -10.12
CA ASP A 190 21.06 -12.20 -9.94
C ASP A 190 21.61 -10.82 -9.56
N SER A 191 21.41 -10.47 -8.30
CA SER A 191 21.71 -9.18 -7.70
C SER A 191 22.67 -9.33 -6.51
N VAL A 192 22.32 -8.78 -5.36
CA VAL A 192 23.10 -8.82 -4.12
C VAL A 192 22.42 -9.79 -3.11
N PRO A 193 23.07 -10.15 -2.00
CA PRO A 193 22.51 -11.05 -0.99
C PRO A 193 21.12 -10.64 -0.52
N TYR A 194 20.17 -11.60 -0.48
CA TYR A 194 18.83 -11.40 0.01
C TYR A 194 18.69 -11.80 1.47
N LEU A 195 18.11 -10.92 2.30
CA LEU A 195 18.02 -10.98 3.75
C LEU A 195 16.57 -10.90 4.21
N SER A 196 16.19 -11.79 5.13
CA SER A 196 14.81 -11.89 5.62
C SER A 196 14.47 -10.85 6.67
N VAL A 197 13.46 -9.99 6.43
CA VAL A 197 12.92 -9.12 7.47
C VAL A 197 12.14 -9.90 8.53
N ALA A 198 11.50 -11.02 8.17
CA ALA A 198 10.74 -11.84 9.10
C ALA A 198 11.60 -12.52 10.17
N GLN A 199 12.87 -12.76 9.88
CA GLN A 199 13.84 -13.38 10.79
C GLN A 199 14.79 -12.36 11.43
N LEU A 200 14.53 -11.07 11.20
CA LEU A 200 15.36 -9.98 11.71
C LEU A 200 15.26 -9.88 13.24
N ARG A 201 16.41 -9.82 13.88
CA ARG A 201 16.58 -9.52 15.30
C ARG A 201 17.44 -8.27 15.46
N LEU A 202 16.81 -7.17 15.85
CA LEU A 202 17.49 -5.89 16.03
C LEU A 202 18.43 -5.87 17.24
N ASP A 203 18.07 -6.60 18.30
CA ASP A 203 18.87 -6.72 19.54
C ASP A 203 20.24 -7.32 19.29
N THR A 204 20.31 -8.34 18.44
CA THR A 204 21.55 -9.03 18.06
C THR A 204 22.13 -8.56 16.74
N MET A 205 21.38 -7.77 15.96
CA MET A 205 21.70 -7.39 14.59
C MET A 205 21.93 -8.59 13.67
N THR A 206 21.06 -9.60 13.79
CA THR A 206 21.14 -10.85 13.01
C THR A 206 19.89 -11.09 12.20
N THR A 207 20.06 -11.81 11.09
CA THR A 207 18.93 -12.31 10.28
C THR A 207 19.34 -13.54 9.48
N VAL A 208 18.39 -14.08 8.69
CA VAL A 208 18.65 -15.18 7.75
C VAL A 208 18.92 -14.60 6.37
N LEU A 209 20.04 -15.02 5.80
CA LEU A 209 20.41 -14.87 4.40
C LEU A 209 19.92 -16.09 3.63
N PHE A 210 19.12 -15.87 2.57
CA PHE A 210 18.75 -16.92 1.63
C PHE A 210 19.83 -17.04 0.54
N SER A 211 20.60 -18.13 0.57
CA SER A 211 21.73 -18.32 -0.33
C SER A 211 21.29 -18.88 -1.68
N THR A 212 21.31 -18.04 -2.70
CA THR A 212 21.04 -18.43 -4.10
C THR A 212 22.04 -19.47 -4.60
N ASP A 213 23.34 -19.38 -4.22
CA ASP A 213 24.37 -20.35 -4.63
C ASP A 213 24.07 -21.76 -4.08
N LYS A 214 23.69 -21.86 -2.80
CA LYS A 214 23.32 -23.13 -2.20
C LYS A 214 22.01 -23.69 -2.78
N LEU A 215 21.04 -22.81 -3.12
CA LEU A 215 19.84 -23.22 -3.82
C LEU A 215 20.17 -23.79 -5.20
N CYS A 216 20.98 -23.10 -5.97
CA CYS A 216 21.45 -23.57 -7.28
C CYS A 216 22.14 -24.93 -7.19
N HIS A 217 23.03 -25.10 -6.20
CA HIS A 217 23.69 -26.36 -5.95
C HIS A 217 22.70 -27.49 -5.61
N ALA A 218 21.75 -27.25 -4.70
CA ALA A 218 20.73 -28.23 -4.28
C ALA A 218 19.80 -28.65 -5.44
N LEU A 219 19.47 -27.71 -6.33
CA LEU A 219 18.62 -27.94 -7.51
C LEU A 219 19.39 -28.37 -8.76
N GLN A 220 20.73 -28.36 -8.73
CA GLN A 220 21.60 -28.61 -9.88
C GLN A 220 21.31 -27.66 -11.06
N LEU A 221 20.99 -26.40 -10.76
CA LEU A 221 20.72 -25.33 -11.69
C LEU A 221 21.80 -24.25 -11.66
N GLN A 222 21.92 -23.51 -12.76
CA GLN A 222 22.69 -22.27 -12.81
C GLN A 222 21.80 -21.08 -12.39
N LYS A 223 22.40 -19.98 -11.92
CA LYS A 223 21.67 -18.76 -11.58
C LYS A 223 20.83 -18.25 -12.75
N SER A 224 21.36 -18.31 -13.96
CA SER A 224 20.65 -17.93 -15.20
C SER A 224 19.37 -18.75 -15.48
N GLU A 225 19.23 -19.94 -14.86
CA GLU A 225 18.07 -20.82 -15.02
C GLU A 225 16.96 -20.57 -13.97
N LEU A 226 17.25 -19.80 -12.91
CA LEU A 226 16.28 -19.48 -11.85
C LEU A 226 15.06 -18.68 -12.34
N PRO A 227 15.19 -17.71 -13.28
CA PRO A 227 14.03 -17.06 -13.89
C PRO A 227 13.04 -18.03 -14.54
N LEU A 228 13.57 -19.04 -15.24
CA LEU A 228 12.73 -20.08 -15.85
C LEU A 228 12.07 -20.98 -14.81
N LEU A 229 12.82 -21.34 -13.75
CA LEU A 229 12.26 -22.06 -12.59
C LEU A 229 11.09 -21.30 -11.97
N ALA A 230 11.25 -20.00 -11.73
CA ALA A 230 10.22 -19.12 -11.17
C ALA A 230 8.95 -19.07 -12.04
N CYS A 231 9.11 -18.92 -13.35
CA CYS A 231 8.00 -18.92 -14.31
C CYS A 231 7.24 -20.26 -14.36
N LEU A 232 7.98 -21.38 -14.34
CA LEU A 232 7.37 -22.71 -14.36
C LEU A 232 6.67 -23.06 -13.04
N LEU A 233 7.16 -22.58 -11.89
CA LEU A 233 6.50 -22.75 -10.59
C LEU A 233 5.27 -21.86 -10.44
N GLY A 234 5.27 -20.72 -11.08
CA GLY A 234 4.28 -19.68 -10.99
C GLY A 234 4.71 -18.53 -10.08
N ASN A 235 4.58 -17.32 -10.59
CA ASN A 235 4.86 -16.06 -9.94
C ASN A 235 3.77 -15.02 -10.27
N ASP A 236 3.99 -13.76 -9.97
CA ASP A 236 3.02 -12.69 -10.20
C ASP A 236 2.85 -12.33 -11.69
N VAL A 237 3.83 -12.65 -12.56
CA VAL A 237 3.80 -12.42 -14.02
C VAL A 237 3.28 -13.64 -14.78
N VAL A 238 3.70 -14.85 -14.36
CA VAL A 238 3.26 -16.11 -14.95
C VAL A 238 2.40 -16.87 -13.94
N PRO A 239 1.06 -16.77 -14.04
CA PRO A 239 0.16 -17.44 -13.10
C PRO A 239 0.36 -18.96 -13.07
N GLU A 240 0.28 -19.54 -11.88
CA GLU A 240 0.51 -20.97 -11.68
C GLU A 240 -0.31 -21.87 -12.62
N GLN A 241 -1.56 -21.50 -12.87
CA GLN A 241 -2.47 -22.27 -13.72
C GLN A 241 -1.98 -22.36 -15.17
N ARG A 242 -1.28 -21.33 -15.65
CA ARG A 242 -0.80 -21.24 -17.03
C ARG A 242 0.17 -22.37 -17.38
N MET A 243 1.07 -22.72 -16.44
CA MET A 243 2.11 -23.74 -16.64
C MET A 243 1.78 -25.08 -15.98
N GLN A 244 0.52 -25.31 -15.61
CA GLN A 244 0.09 -26.53 -14.89
C GLN A 244 0.41 -27.82 -15.64
N ARG A 245 0.21 -27.84 -16.97
CA ARG A 245 0.48 -29.02 -17.80
C ARG A 245 1.96 -29.41 -17.73
N LEU A 246 2.85 -28.45 -17.99
CA LEU A 246 4.31 -28.68 -17.95
C LEU A 246 4.79 -29.16 -16.59
N ARG A 247 4.25 -28.58 -15.52
CA ARG A 247 4.57 -29.03 -14.15
C ARG A 247 4.09 -30.44 -13.88
N SER A 248 2.90 -30.81 -14.37
CA SER A 248 2.35 -32.17 -14.21
C SER A 248 3.19 -33.20 -14.97
N ASP A 249 3.64 -32.84 -16.16
CA ASP A 249 4.50 -33.69 -16.98
C ASP A 249 5.88 -33.84 -16.32
N ALA A 250 6.48 -32.74 -15.84
CA ALA A 250 7.73 -32.73 -15.08
C ALA A 250 7.62 -33.62 -13.82
N LEU A 251 6.54 -33.47 -13.05
CA LEU A 251 6.30 -34.25 -11.84
C LEU A 251 6.14 -35.73 -12.15
N THR A 252 5.44 -36.08 -13.20
CA THR A 252 5.26 -37.46 -13.64
C THR A 252 6.59 -38.10 -14.08
N ALA A 253 7.41 -37.37 -14.82
CA ALA A 253 8.74 -37.82 -15.23
C ALA A 253 9.68 -38.00 -14.03
N TYR A 254 9.68 -37.02 -13.11
CA TYR A 254 10.49 -37.05 -11.89
C TYR A 254 10.14 -38.28 -11.00
N ARG A 255 8.86 -38.57 -10.78
CA ARG A 255 8.39 -39.73 -9.98
C ARG A 255 8.80 -41.05 -10.60
N ARG A 256 8.85 -41.13 -11.92
CA ARG A 256 9.35 -42.33 -12.60
C ARG A 256 10.87 -42.51 -12.42
N LYS A 257 11.61 -41.42 -12.42
CA LYS A 257 13.06 -41.40 -12.27
C LYS A 257 13.50 -41.61 -10.81
N TYR A 258 12.71 -41.07 -9.85
CA TYR A 258 13.01 -41.08 -8.43
C TYR A 258 11.83 -41.58 -7.59
N PRO A 259 11.47 -42.88 -7.66
CA PRO A 259 10.26 -43.41 -7.03
C PRO A 259 10.26 -43.36 -5.48
N GLN A 260 11.42 -43.16 -4.85
CA GLN A 260 11.58 -43.04 -3.40
C GLN A 260 11.79 -41.61 -2.93
N SER A 261 11.62 -40.59 -3.78
CA SER A 261 11.77 -39.20 -3.41
C SER A 261 10.71 -38.80 -2.38
N PRO A 262 11.07 -38.06 -1.31
CA PRO A 262 10.09 -37.58 -0.33
C PRO A 262 9.11 -36.61 -1.01
N PRO A 263 7.83 -36.65 -0.65
CA PRO A 263 6.80 -35.80 -1.27
C PRO A 263 6.99 -34.29 -0.97
N GLN A 264 7.73 -33.97 0.09
CA GLN A 264 8.03 -32.59 0.44
C GLN A 264 9.03 -31.97 -0.54
N GLY A 265 8.66 -30.87 -1.18
CA GLY A 265 9.50 -30.17 -2.16
C GLY A 265 9.54 -30.83 -3.53
N GLU A 266 8.88 -31.99 -3.74
CA GLU A 266 8.90 -32.77 -4.97
C GLU A 266 8.59 -31.94 -6.22
N LYS A 267 7.64 -31.01 -6.12
CA LYS A 267 7.24 -30.12 -7.22
C LYS A 267 8.42 -29.26 -7.72
N ILE A 268 9.22 -28.73 -6.78
CA ILE A 268 10.36 -27.85 -7.13
C ILE A 268 11.51 -28.68 -7.71
N TYR A 269 11.84 -29.82 -7.10
CA TYR A 269 12.82 -30.76 -7.64
C TYR A 269 12.44 -31.26 -9.02
N ALA A 270 11.16 -31.58 -9.24
CA ALA A 270 10.70 -32.06 -10.55
C ALA A 270 10.84 -30.99 -11.64
N VAL A 271 10.52 -29.73 -11.34
CA VAL A 271 10.70 -28.63 -12.29
C VAL A 271 12.20 -28.36 -12.54
N ALA A 272 13.03 -28.42 -11.51
CA ALA A 272 14.48 -28.27 -11.65
C ALA A 272 15.10 -29.39 -12.50
N ASP A 273 14.74 -30.66 -12.25
CA ASP A 273 15.18 -31.81 -13.05
C ASP A 273 14.71 -31.71 -14.51
N PHE A 274 13.48 -31.19 -14.74
CA PHE A 274 12.97 -30.92 -16.07
C PHE A 274 13.81 -29.87 -16.81
N ILE A 275 14.19 -28.77 -16.15
CA ILE A 275 15.04 -27.73 -16.74
C ILE A 275 16.42 -28.31 -17.09
N SER A 276 17.08 -28.99 -16.13
CA SER A 276 18.42 -29.58 -16.31
C SER A 276 18.45 -30.68 -17.38
N SER A 277 17.44 -31.57 -17.39
CA SER A 277 17.41 -32.75 -18.28
C SER A 277 17.14 -32.36 -19.74
N ASN A 278 16.33 -31.31 -19.96
CA ASN A 278 15.99 -30.86 -21.31
C ASN A 278 16.98 -29.85 -21.88
N LYS A 279 18.07 -29.52 -21.15
CA LYS A 279 19.10 -28.54 -21.55
C LYS A 279 18.47 -27.25 -22.10
N LEU A 280 17.34 -26.82 -21.50
CA LEU A 280 16.57 -25.67 -21.97
C LEU A 280 17.40 -24.39 -22.08
N SER A 281 18.56 -24.37 -21.41
CA SER A 281 19.46 -23.23 -21.32
C SER A 281 20.64 -23.24 -22.31
N ARG A 282 21.05 -24.35 -22.88
CA ARG A 282 22.35 -24.44 -23.59
C ARG A 282 22.29 -24.61 -25.11
N GLU A 283 21.23 -25.16 -25.67
CA GLU A 283 21.14 -25.46 -27.09
C GLU A 283 19.87 -24.90 -27.72
N GLY A 284 19.53 -23.66 -27.38
CA GLY A 284 18.52 -22.86 -28.07
C GLY A 284 17.22 -23.60 -28.39
N ALA A 285 16.14 -23.07 -27.91
CA ALA A 285 14.83 -23.19 -28.54
C ALA A 285 14.14 -24.59 -28.66
N HIS A 286 14.81 -25.75 -28.62
CA HIS A 286 14.09 -26.99 -28.88
C HIS A 286 13.05 -27.38 -27.82
N GLY A 287 13.35 -27.19 -26.51
CA GLY A 287 12.41 -27.52 -25.43
C GLY A 287 11.25 -26.51 -25.33
N VAL A 288 11.57 -25.22 -25.47
CA VAL A 288 10.56 -24.14 -25.44
C VAL A 288 9.80 -24.04 -26.77
N SER A 289 10.43 -24.41 -27.90
CA SER A 289 9.80 -24.44 -29.21
C SER A 289 8.67 -25.47 -29.33
N CYS A 290 8.64 -26.49 -28.48
CA CYS A 290 7.53 -27.46 -28.42
C CYS A 290 6.27 -26.91 -27.73
N LEU A 291 6.35 -25.72 -27.12
CA LEU A 291 5.20 -25.10 -26.49
C LEU A 291 4.32 -24.37 -27.50
N PRO A 292 3.00 -24.27 -27.23
CA PRO A 292 2.14 -23.34 -27.95
C PRO A 292 2.73 -21.93 -27.94
N LEU A 293 2.67 -21.20 -29.04
CA LEU A 293 3.25 -19.87 -29.20
C LEU A 293 2.87 -18.92 -28.04
N THR A 294 1.60 -18.96 -27.64
CA THR A 294 1.08 -18.15 -26.51
C THR A 294 1.73 -18.46 -25.17
N ASP A 295 2.10 -19.71 -24.91
CA ASP A 295 2.76 -20.12 -23.65
C ASP A 295 4.23 -19.77 -23.67
N ARG A 296 4.86 -19.84 -24.84
CA ARG A 296 6.23 -19.40 -25.08
C ARG A 296 6.37 -17.89 -24.85
N GLU A 297 5.50 -17.05 -25.44
CA GLU A 297 5.49 -15.60 -25.24
C GLU A 297 5.35 -15.22 -23.76
N VAL A 298 4.49 -15.93 -23.01
CA VAL A 298 4.31 -15.70 -21.57
C VAL A 298 5.57 -16.06 -20.78
N LEU A 299 6.24 -17.18 -21.12
CA LEU A 299 7.51 -17.56 -20.49
C LEU A 299 8.64 -16.59 -20.83
N GLU A 300 8.76 -16.18 -22.08
CA GLU A 300 9.75 -15.20 -22.55
C GLU A 300 9.59 -13.88 -21.78
N LYS A 301 8.35 -13.36 -21.69
CA LYS A 301 8.03 -12.18 -20.91
C LYS A 301 8.36 -12.37 -19.42
N GLY A 302 8.03 -13.53 -18.85
CA GLY A 302 8.29 -13.84 -17.46
C GLY A 302 9.78 -13.95 -17.13
N VAL A 303 10.59 -14.55 -18.00
CA VAL A 303 12.06 -14.61 -17.85
C VAL A 303 12.68 -13.23 -18.00
N GLN A 304 12.23 -12.46 -19.00
CA GLN A 304 12.71 -11.09 -19.21
C GLN A 304 12.44 -10.16 -18.02
N TYR A 305 11.38 -10.41 -17.29
CA TYR A 305 11.03 -9.68 -16.08
C TYR A 305 12.13 -9.70 -15.01
N TYR A 306 12.89 -10.82 -14.90
CA TYR A 306 13.97 -10.96 -13.92
C TYR A 306 15.34 -10.50 -14.42
N LEU A 307 15.48 -10.11 -15.70
CA LEU A 307 16.76 -9.68 -16.24
C LEU A 307 17.10 -8.25 -15.84
N LEU A 308 18.18 -8.08 -15.11
CA LEU A 308 18.70 -6.77 -14.73
C LEU A 308 19.57 -6.17 -15.86
N PRO A 309 19.83 -4.85 -15.86
CA PRO A 309 20.62 -4.20 -16.89
C PRO A 309 22.02 -4.84 -17.05
N GLY A 310 22.37 -5.24 -18.28
CA GLY A 310 23.64 -5.90 -18.61
C GLY A 310 23.61 -7.41 -18.51
N GLN A 311 22.54 -8.03 -18.06
CA GLN A 311 22.38 -9.48 -18.03
C GLN A 311 21.78 -9.99 -19.36
N GLN A 312 22.20 -11.19 -19.77
CA GLN A 312 21.76 -11.83 -21.01
C GLN A 312 20.66 -12.85 -20.74
N PRO A 313 19.63 -12.93 -21.58
CA PRO A 313 18.63 -13.97 -21.48
C PRO A 313 19.22 -15.36 -21.80
N LEU A 314 18.55 -16.42 -21.34
CA LEU A 314 18.90 -17.82 -21.61
C LEU A 314 18.87 -18.21 -23.10
N TRP A 315 18.05 -17.52 -23.88
CA TRP A 315 17.86 -17.69 -25.32
C TRP A 315 17.60 -16.34 -25.97
N ASP A 316 17.76 -16.27 -27.29
CA ASP A 316 17.45 -15.08 -28.06
C ASP A 316 15.96 -14.75 -27.95
N ILE A 317 15.64 -13.83 -27.06
CA ILE A 317 14.31 -13.26 -26.97
C ILE A 317 14.23 -12.18 -28.03
N SER A 318 13.22 -12.24 -28.89
CA SER A 318 12.96 -11.17 -29.86
C SER A 318 12.89 -9.83 -29.12
N ASP A 319 13.61 -8.81 -29.61
CA ASP A 319 13.75 -7.45 -29.05
C ASP A 319 12.40 -6.75 -28.80
N THR A 320 11.58 -7.30 -27.92
CA THR A 320 10.50 -6.58 -27.30
C THR A 320 11.05 -5.91 -26.04
N CYS A 321 11.82 -4.85 -26.29
CA CYS A 321 12.21 -3.91 -25.22
C CYS A 321 10.97 -3.64 -24.35
N PRO A 322 11.04 -3.80 -23.00
CA PRO A 322 9.91 -3.47 -22.16
C PRO A 322 9.50 -2.04 -22.51
N ARG A 323 8.32 -1.89 -23.10
CA ARG A 323 7.79 -0.59 -23.53
C ARG A 323 7.86 0.32 -22.31
N SER A 324 8.60 1.43 -22.44
CA SER A 324 8.52 2.50 -21.44
C SER A 324 7.04 2.79 -21.21
N PRO A 325 6.59 2.84 -19.96
CA PRO A 325 5.18 3.09 -19.68
C PRO A 325 4.71 4.29 -20.49
N VAL A 326 3.63 4.13 -21.25
CA VAL A 326 3.09 5.20 -22.09
C VAL A 326 2.37 6.18 -21.18
N CYS A 327 2.85 7.40 -21.10
CA CYS A 327 2.15 8.46 -20.38
C CYS A 327 0.85 8.82 -21.09
N LEU A 328 -0.27 8.35 -20.58
CA LEU A 328 -1.61 8.55 -21.16
C LEU A 328 -2.05 10.01 -21.08
N MET A 329 -1.56 10.77 -20.10
CA MET A 329 -1.91 12.18 -19.89
C MET A 329 -0.95 13.17 -20.58
N LYS A 330 0.02 12.66 -21.37
CA LYS A 330 1.03 13.49 -22.05
C LYS A 330 0.43 14.54 -22.99
N SER A 331 -0.72 14.26 -23.59
CA SER A 331 -1.41 15.20 -24.49
C SER A 331 -2.03 16.41 -23.78
N TYR A 332 -2.26 16.31 -22.47
CA TYR A 332 -2.92 17.34 -21.67
C TYR A 332 -1.95 18.24 -20.90
N LEU A 333 -0.69 17.83 -20.71
CA LEU A 333 0.22 18.44 -19.76
C LEU A 333 1.55 18.83 -20.35
N SER A 334 2.16 19.91 -19.82
CA SER A 334 3.50 20.32 -20.23
C SER A 334 4.58 19.36 -19.69
N PRO A 335 5.69 19.16 -20.45
CA PRO A 335 6.77 18.26 -20.06
C PRO A 335 7.40 18.58 -18.70
N ASP A 336 7.52 19.88 -18.36
CA ASP A 336 8.06 20.36 -17.08
C ASP A 336 7.20 19.92 -15.88
N ILE A 337 5.87 19.93 -16.00
CA ILE A 337 4.95 19.44 -14.98
C ILE A 337 5.12 17.93 -14.80
N LEU A 338 5.13 17.17 -15.90
CA LEU A 338 5.31 15.71 -15.85
C LEU A 338 6.66 15.31 -15.24
N GLN A 339 7.73 16.01 -15.60
CA GLN A 339 9.05 15.77 -15.04
C GLN A 339 9.09 16.08 -13.54
N ALA A 340 8.54 17.21 -13.11
CA ALA A 340 8.48 17.60 -11.71
C ALA A 340 7.61 16.61 -10.89
N ALA A 341 6.49 16.12 -11.45
CA ALA A 341 5.66 15.11 -10.83
C ALA A 341 6.42 13.80 -10.61
N LYS A 342 7.14 13.33 -11.66
CA LYS A 342 7.96 12.12 -11.61
C LYS A 342 9.06 12.23 -10.55
N GLU A 343 9.79 13.35 -10.52
CA GLU A 343 10.86 13.57 -9.54
C GLU A 343 10.34 13.56 -8.10
N LYS A 344 9.24 14.28 -7.84
CA LYS A 344 8.59 14.27 -6.51
C LYS A 344 8.11 12.89 -6.11
N HIS A 345 7.55 12.13 -7.06
CA HIS A 345 7.13 10.75 -6.81
C HIS A 345 8.32 9.86 -6.46
N MET A 346 9.33 9.82 -7.31
CA MET A 346 10.53 9.01 -7.09
C MET A 346 11.19 9.32 -5.74
N ARG A 347 11.23 10.60 -5.35
CA ARG A 347 11.77 11.04 -4.05
C ARG A 347 10.81 10.83 -2.88
N ALA A 348 9.67 10.15 -3.08
CA ALA A 348 8.65 9.95 -2.06
C ALA A 348 8.16 11.27 -1.40
N GLU A 349 8.01 12.34 -2.18
CA GLU A 349 7.63 13.68 -1.71
C GLU A 349 6.16 14.05 -1.98
N CYS A 350 5.43 13.18 -2.66
CA CYS A 350 4.01 13.39 -2.97
C CYS A 350 3.21 12.08 -2.86
N PHE A 351 1.90 12.22 -2.84
CA PHE A 351 0.95 11.09 -2.87
C PHE A 351 -0.12 11.32 -3.94
N MET A 352 -0.47 10.32 -4.71
CA MET A 352 -1.45 10.28 -5.81
C MET A 352 -1.10 11.16 -7.04
N VAL A 353 -0.37 12.25 -6.87
CA VAL A 353 -0.19 13.28 -7.90
C VAL A 353 0.43 12.72 -9.18
N TYR A 354 1.50 11.93 -9.06
CA TYR A 354 2.16 11.32 -10.22
C TYR A 354 1.22 10.36 -10.96
N ASN A 355 0.51 9.51 -10.22
CA ASN A 355 -0.43 8.53 -10.77
C ASN A 355 -1.53 9.22 -11.60
N VAL A 356 -2.09 10.32 -11.08
CA VAL A 356 -3.09 11.14 -11.80
C VAL A 356 -2.51 11.77 -13.07
N LEU A 357 -1.32 12.40 -12.96
CA LEU A 357 -0.69 13.13 -14.07
C LEU A 357 -0.06 12.23 -15.13
N TYR A 358 0.21 10.95 -14.81
CA TYR A 358 0.88 10.04 -15.73
C TYR A 358 -0.09 9.07 -16.40
N ASP A 359 -0.82 8.27 -15.63
CA ASP A 359 -1.72 7.21 -16.12
C ASP A 359 -3.20 7.57 -16.02
N GLY A 360 -3.54 8.57 -15.22
CA GLY A 360 -4.93 8.83 -14.85
C GLY A 360 -5.56 7.66 -14.09
N VAL A 361 -4.76 6.91 -13.32
CA VAL A 361 -5.21 5.78 -12.51
C VAL A 361 -4.80 6.00 -11.07
N VAL A 362 -5.72 5.75 -10.15
CA VAL A 362 -5.46 5.87 -8.71
C VAL A 362 -6.00 4.64 -8.01
N GLU A 363 -5.19 4.07 -7.12
CA GLU A 363 -5.56 2.97 -6.24
C GLU A 363 -5.65 3.42 -4.78
N CYS A 364 -6.65 2.93 -4.07
CA CYS A 364 -6.74 3.11 -2.63
C CYS A 364 -7.05 1.76 -1.97
N SER A 365 -6.22 1.41 -1.00
CA SER A 365 -6.31 0.12 -0.33
C SER A 365 -7.45 0.07 0.70
N ASN A 366 -7.58 -1.10 1.33
CA ASN A 366 -8.55 -1.37 2.39
C ASN A 366 -8.39 -0.43 3.60
N THR A 367 -9.50 -0.21 4.26
CA THR A 367 -9.62 0.50 5.54
C THR A 367 -10.42 -0.36 6.51
N LEU A 368 -10.35 -0.04 7.81
CA LEU A 368 -11.26 -0.62 8.79
C LEU A 368 -12.64 0.03 8.62
N GLU A 369 -13.53 -0.70 7.95
CA GLU A 369 -14.84 -0.22 7.52
C GLU A 369 -15.87 -1.36 7.64
N ASP A 370 -16.92 -1.14 8.39
CA ASP A 370 -17.94 -2.14 8.65
C ASP A 370 -18.91 -2.24 7.48
N ARG A 371 -18.96 -3.37 6.80
CA ARG A 371 -19.87 -3.60 5.67
C ARG A 371 -21.35 -3.69 6.07
N GLU A 372 -21.64 -3.89 7.34
CA GLU A 372 -23.00 -4.00 7.88
C GLU A 372 -23.50 -2.70 8.51
N ASP A 373 -22.63 -1.67 8.62
CA ASP A 373 -23.06 -0.35 9.07
C ASP A 373 -23.82 0.36 7.96
N ALA A 374 -25.11 0.60 8.19
CA ALA A 374 -25.98 1.32 7.27
C ALA A 374 -26.05 2.83 7.58
N GLU A 375 -25.48 3.29 8.70
CA GLU A 375 -25.51 4.71 9.08
C GLU A 375 -24.39 5.49 8.41
N LEU A 376 -23.18 4.92 8.34
CA LEU A 376 -22.02 5.61 7.80
C LEU A 376 -21.84 5.34 6.30
N THR A 377 -21.65 6.42 5.55
CA THR A 377 -21.30 6.36 4.13
C THR A 377 -19.94 5.68 3.91
N PRO A 378 -19.78 4.84 2.88
CA PRO A 378 -18.47 4.26 2.57
C PRO A 378 -17.37 5.33 2.49
N GLN A 379 -16.26 5.09 3.20
CA GLN A 379 -15.19 6.08 3.35
C GLN A 379 -14.64 6.60 2.01
N ALA A 380 -14.61 5.74 0.98
CA ALA A 380 -14.21 6.13 -0.37
C ALA A 380 -15.16 7.16 -0.99
N ILE A 381 -16.44 7.11 -0.64
CA ILE A 381 -17.49 8.04 -1.12
C ILE A 381 -17.40 9.36 -0.37
N VAL A 382 -17.22 9.33 0.96
CA VAL A 382 -17.04 10.54 1.79
C VAL A 382 -15.99 11.49 1.22
N TYR A 383 -14.86 10.96 0.74
CA TYR A 383 -13.79 11.78 0.17
C TYR A 383 -13.83 11.94 -1.36
N GLN A 384 -14.89 11.53 -2.03
CA GLN A 384 -14.99 11.62 -3.49
C GLN A 384 -14.91 13.07 -3.98
N SER A 385 -15.70 13.97 -3.38
CA SER A 385 -15.75 15.38 -3.76
C SER A 385 -14.40 16.09 -3.58
N CYS A 386 -13.64 15.70 -2.53
CA CYS A 386 -12.27 16.15 -2.31
C CYS A 386 -11.34 15.70 -3.46
N ARG A 387 -11.42 14.43 -3.87
CA ARG A 387 -10.61 13.90 -4.99
C ARG A 387 -10.96 14.55 -6.33
N GLU A 388 -12.25 14.73 -6.63
CA GLU A 388 -12.69 15.42 -7.84
C GLU A 388 -12.07 16.82 -7.97
N ARG A 389 -11.96 17.57 -6.87
CA ARG A 389 -11.29 18.88 -6.83
C ARG A 389 -9.77 18.78 -6.95
N ILE A 390 -9.14 17.77 -6.32
CA ILE A 390 -7.71 17.50 -6.51
C ILE A 390 -7.43 17.23 -7.99
N TYR A 391 -8.25 16.42 -8.65
CA TYR A 391 -8.11 16.15 -10.08
C TYR A 391 -8.35 17.40 -10.93
N GLY A 392 -9.27 18.27 -10.52
CA GLY A 392 -9.53 19.55 -11.20
C GLY A 392 -8.39 20.56 -11.10
N ILE A 393 -7.50 20.43 -10.10
CA ILE A 393 -6.25 21.20 -10.01
C ILE A 393 -5.18 20.59 -10.91
N LEU A 394 -5.07 19.27 -10.91
CA LEU A 394 -3.99 18.54 -11.58
C LEU A 394 -4.20 18.46 -13.11
N LEU A 395 -5.43 18.33 -13.56
CA LEU A 395 -5.78 18.10 -14.95
C LEU A 395 -6.50 19.33 -15.55
N PRO A 396 -6.22 19.71 -16.81
CA PRO A 396 -6.88 20.83 -17.44
C PRO A 396 -8.36 20.55 -17.68
N ALA A 397 -9.19 21.59 -17.59
CA ALA A 397 -10.61 21.50 -17.87
C ALA A 397 -10.93 21.29 -19.36
N ASN A 398 -10.01 21.68 -20.25
CA ASN A 398 -10.22 21.62 -21.69
C ASN A 398 -9.94 20.23 -22.27
N PRO A 399 -10.75 19.78 -23.23
CA PRO A 399 -10.49 18.54 -23.96
C PRO A 399 -9.16 18.62 -24.72
N ASP A 400 -8.60 17.45 -25.01
CA ASP A 400 -7.43 17.30 -25.88
C ASP A 400 -7.78 17.58 -27.35
N SER A 401 -6.77 17.49 -28.23
CA SER A 401 -6.93 17.65 -29.68
C SER A 401 -7.92 16.65 -30.33
N SER A 402 -8.29 15.57 -29.60
CA SER A 402 -9.31 14.60 -30.03
C SER A 402 -10.72 14.89 -29.49
N GLY A 403 -10.90 15.99 -28.75
CA GLY A 403 -12.17 16.37 -28.12
C GLY A 403 -12.51 15.57 -26.86
N ARG A 404 -11.56 14.83 -26.26
CA ARG A 404 -11.76 14.06 -25.03
C ARG A 404 -11.35 14.87 -23.82
N ALA A 405 -12.24 14.99 -22.84
CA ALA A 405 -11.90 15.54 -21.53
C ALA A 405 -11.10 14.50 -20.71
N PRO A 406 -10.10 14.94 -19.93
CA PRO A 406 -9.37 14.03 -19.06
C PRO A 406 -10.27 13.45 -17.96
N THR A 407 -10.07 12.18 -17.64
CA THR A 407 -10.78 11.51 -16.55
C THR A 407 -9.79 10.66 -15.74
N VAL A 408 -10.11 10.38 -14.50
CA VAL A 408 -9.31 9.53 -13.61
C VAL A 408 -10.07 8.23 -13.34
N ARG A 409 -9.38 7.10 -13.48
CA ARG A 409 -9.88 5.77 -13.19
C ARG A 409 -9.50 5.39 -11.75
N GLU A 410 -10.52 5.24 -10.89
CA GLU A 410 -10.33 4.94 -9.48
C GLU A 410 -10.56 3.46 -9.17
N TRP A 411 -9.54 2.79 -8.64
CA TRP A 411 -9.62 1.48 -8.02
C TRP A 411 -9.71 1.65 -6.49
N PHE A 412 -10.90 2.01 -5.99
CA PHE A 412 -11.11 2.29 -4.58
C PHE A 412 -11.81 1.13 -3.88
N VAL A 413 -11.11 0.59 -2.87
CA VAL A 413 -11.62 -0.51 -2.06
C VAL A 413 -12.56 0.04 -0.99
N PHE A 414 -13.77 -0.49 -0.94
CA PHE A 414 -14.75 -0.25 0.11
C PHE A 414 -15.76 -1.41 0.16
N PRO A 415 -16.48 -1.62 1.26
CA PRO A 415 -17.51 -2.66 1.35
C PRO A 415 -18.55 -2.56 0.25
N GLY A 416 -18.86 -3.68 -0.40
CA GLY A 416 -19.83 -3.74 -1.51
C GLY A 416 -19.27 -3.40 -2.89
N ASN A 417 -18.03 -2.89 -3.01
CA ASN A 417 -17.40 -2.70 -4.33
C ASN A 417 -16.71 -4.01 -4.80
N PRO A 418 -17.20 -4.66 -5.87
CA PRO A 418 -16.62 -5.90 -6.37
C PRO A 418 -15.31 -5.70 -7.15
N LEU A 419 -14.85 -4.47 -7.35
CA LEU A 419 -13.64 -4.11 -8.10
C LEU A 419 -13.56 -4.74 -9.51
N LYS A 420 -14.69 -4.93 -10.20
CA LYS A 420 -14.72 -5.46 -11.56
C LYS A 420 -14.12 -4.48 -12.55
N ASP A 421 -14.53 -3.20 -12.42
CA ASP A 421 -14.09 -2.09 -13.26
C ASP A 421 -13.72 -0.90 -12.38
N PRO A 422 -12.78 -0.04 -12.83
CA PRO A 422 -12.47 1.19 -12.13
C PRO A 422 -13.63 2.18 -12.26
N LYS A 423 -13.90 2.94 -11.21
CA LYS A 423 -14.83 4.07 -11.28
C LYS A 423 -14.18 5.20 -12.09
N VAL A 424 -14.83 5.64 -13.15
CA VAL A 424 -14.39 6.81 -13.92
C VAL A 424 -14.89 8.08 -13.24
N VAL A 425 -13.95 8.97 -12.89
CA VAL A 425 -14.22 10.23 -12.19
C VAL A 425 -13.77 11.40 -13.05
N SER A 426 -14.67 12.37 -13.22
CA SER A 426 -14.36 13.61 -13.94
C SER A 426 -13.74 14.63 -12.98
N PRO A 427 -12.67 15.33 -13.38
CA PRO A 427 -12.12 16.45 -12.62
C PRO A 427 -13.17 17.55 -12.39
N LEU A 428 -13.24 18.09 -11.17
CA LEU A 428 -14.04 19.27 -10.85
C LEU A 428 -13.12 20.48 -10.80
N PRO A 429 -13.14 21.36 -11.84
CA PRO A 429 -12.25 22.53 -11.88
C PRO A 429 -12.51 23.49 -10.72
N LEU A 430 -11.45 23.98 -10.10
CA LEU A 430 -11.51 25.09 -9.15
C LEU A 430 -11.16 26.39 -9.87
N ASN A 431 -11.85 27.47 -9.51
CA ASN A 431 -11.61 28.80 -10.09
C ASN A 431 -10.16 29.22 -9.86
N HIS A 432 -9.48 29.66 -10.94
CA HIS A 432 -8.11 30.20 -10.92
C HIS A 432 -6.97 29.22 -10.59
N SER A 433 -7.15 27.90 -10.69
CA SER A 433 -6.09 26.93 -10.48
C SER A 433 -5.19 26.77 -11.72
N ASP A 434 -4.07 27.51 -11.76
CA ASP A 434 -2.97 27.27 -12.69
C ASP A 434 -1.91 26.40 -12.00
N LEU A 435 -1.84 25.13 -12.37
CA LEU A 435 -0.91 24.15 -11.79
C LEU A 435 0.56 24.61 -11.91
N LYS A 436 0.93 25.22 -13.03
CA LYS A 436 2.28 25.74 -13.26
C LYS A 436 2.61 26.88 -12.28
N ARG A 437 1.68 27.79 -12.05
CA ARG A 437 1.83 28.85 -11.04
C ARG A 437 1.88 28.29 -9.63
N LEU A 438 1.01 27.32 -9.29
CA LEU A 438 1.01 26.68 -7.98
C LEU A 438 2.34 25.97 -7.69
N TRP A 439 2.95 25.29 -8.65
CA TRP A 439 4.15 24.51 -8.42
C TRP A 439 5.45 25.33 -8.51
N PHE A 440 5.55 26.25 -9.46
CA PHE A 440 6.79 26.95 -9.77
C PHE A 440 6.80 28.42 -9.37
N GLY A 441 5.65 29.02 -9.02
CA GLY A 441 5.57 30.39 -8.55
C GLY A 441 6.27 30.59 -7.21
N LYS A 442 6.97 31.74 -7.05
CA LYS A 442 7.81 32.04 -5.86
C LYS A 442 7.36 33.28 -5.09
N ASN A 443 6.41 34.06 -5.63
CA ASN A 443 5.96 35.32 -5.01
C ASN A 443 4.96 35.09 -3.86
N SER A 444 4.70 36.15 -3.07
CA SER A 444 3.75 36.08 -1.95
C SER A 444 2.33 35.74 -2.38
N GLU A 445 1.88 36.24 -3.52
CA GLU A 445 0.56 35.95 -4.09
C GLU A 445 0.39 34.46 -4.37
N THR A 446 1.45 33.78 -4.84
CA THR A 446 1.41 32.33 -5.04
C THR A 446 1.28 31.57 -3.72
N LYS A 447 1.88 32.07 -2.64
CA LYS A 447 1.71 31.44 -1.31
C LYS A 447 0.25 31.54 -0.85
N CYS A 448 -0.37 32.72 -0.98
CA CYS A 448 -1.79 32.89 -0.68
C CYS A 448 -2.67 32.02 -1.59
N LEU A 449 -2.37 31.96 -2.89
CA LEU A 449 -3.10 31.14 -3.85
C LEU A 449 -3.02 29.65 -3.50
N ARG A 450 -1.87 29.14 -3.07
CA ARG A 450 -1.72 27.73 -2.62
C ARG A 450 -2.61 27.41 -1.43
N ILE A 451 -2.66 28.31 -0.44
CA ILE A 451 -3.48 28.13 0.77
C ILE A 451 -4.97 28.19 0.38
N SER A 452 -5.41 29.21 -0.36
CA SER A 452 -6.82 29.33 -0.77
C SER A 452 -7.26 28.14 -1.64
N THR A 453 -6.40 27.67 -2.57
CA THR A 453 -6.69 26.48 -3.37
C THR A 453 -6.79 25.22 -2.52
N PHE A 454 -5.91 25.07 -1.52
CA PHE A 454 -5.96 23.94 -0.60
C PHE A 454 -7.27 23.95 0.23
N LEU A 455 -7.66 25.11 0.76
CA LEU A 455 -8.92 25.26 1.50
C LEU A 455 -10.14 24.97 0.62
N ALA A 456 -10.13 25.41 -0.63
CA ALA A 456 -11.18 25.15 -1.61
C ALA A 456 -11.42 23.67 -1.89
N ILE A 457 -10.38 22.82 -1.81
CA ILE A 457 -10.53 21.36 -1.92
C ILE A 457 -11.49 20.82 -0.86
N PHE A 458 -11.44 21.37 0.36
CA PHE A 458 -12.26 20.98 1.50
C PHE A 458 -13.52 21.84 1.67
N GLU A 459 -13.81 22.70 0.69
CA GLU A 459 -14.96 23.62 0.74
C GLU A 459 -14.87 24.66 1.87
N LEU A 460 -13.67 25.13 2.16
CA LEU A 460 -13.37 26.11 3.21
C LEU A 460 -12.91 27.47 2.65
N ASP A 461 -13.39 27.87 1.47
CA ASP A 461 -12.97 29.10 0.78
C ASP A 461 -13.17 30.36 1.64
N GLU A 462 -14.25 30.39 2.43
CA GLU A 462 -14.60 31.52 3.29
C GLU A 462 -13.65 31.68 4.51
N PHE A 463 -12.80 30.66 4.74
CA PHE A 463 -11.95 30.60 5.95
C PHE A 463 -10.59 31.29 5.76
N SER A 464 -10.36 31.95 4.64
CA SER A 464 -9.07 32.56 4.27
C SER A 464 -8.53 33.63 5.24
N VAL A 465 -9.39 34.19 6.09
CA VAL A 465 -9.02 35.30 7.03
C VAL A 465 -8.50 34.78 8.39
N GLU A 466 -8.86 33.57 8.80
CA GLU A 466 -8.54 33.05 10.13
C GLU A 466 -7.38 32.03 10.12
N HIS A 467 -6.86 31.68 8.94
CA HIS A 467 -5.82 30.64 8.80
C HIS A 467 -4.51 31.03 9.52
N ASP A 468 -4.20 32.31 9.70
CA ASP A 468 -2.99 32.77 10.41
C ASP A 468 -2.98 32.44 11.91
N ARG A 469 -4.14 32.06 12.47
CA ARG A 469 -4.28 31.71 13.89
C ARG A 469 -4.03 30.22 14.19
N LEU A 470 -4.02 29.37 13.15
CA LEU A 470 -3.88 27.93 13.27
C LEU A 470 -2.60 27.46 12.60
N ASP A 471 -1.83 26.62 13.29
CA ASP A 471 -0.75 25.90 12.63
C ASP A 471 -1.28 24.83 11.69
N GLY A 472 -0.41 24.30 10.82
CA GLY A 472 -0.81 23.33 9.81
C GLY A 472 -1.44 22.05 10.37
N SER A 473 -1.09 21.62 11.60
CA SER A 473 -1.69 20.43 12.22
C SER A 473 -3.13 20.68 12.64
N LEU A 474 -3.42 21.82 13.24
CA LEU A 474 -4.80 22.20 13.59
C LEU A 474 -5.63 22.51 12.34
N MET A 475 -5.01 23.12 11.32
CA MET A 475 -5.66 23.33 10.04
C MET A 475 -6.05 22.00 9.37
N ALA A 476 -5.16 21.01 9.40
CA ALA A 476 -5.46 19.66 8.90
C ALA A 476 -6.67 19.04 9.61
N VAL A 477 -6.70 19.13 10.94
CA VAL A 477 -7.83 18.63 11.74
C VAL A 477 -9.11 19.38 11.41
N LEU A 478 -9.08 20.71 11.33
CA LEU A 478 -10.24 21.52 10.97
C LEU A 478 -10.79 21.14 9.59
N CYS A 479 -9.91 21.04 8.58
CA CYS A 479 -10.32 20.63 7.23
C CYS A 479 -10.99 19.26 7.23
N LEU A 480 -10.40 18.27 7.90
CA LEU A 480 -10.95 16.92 7.90
C LEU A 480 -12.25 16.81 8.70
N VAL A 481 -12.28 17.34 9.92
CA VAL A 481 -13.50 17.25 10.76
C VAL A 481 -14.67 17.97 10.09
N THR A 482 -14.43 19.16 9.52
CA THR A 482 -15.47 19.89 8.79
C THR A 482 -15.92 19.12 7.54
N HIS A 483 -14.98 18.62 6.74
CA HIS A 483 -15.31 17.85 5.53
C HIS A 483 -16.12 16.59 5.85
N ILE A 484 -15.66 15.79 6.82
CA ILE A 484 -16.37 14.58 7.26
C ILE A 484 -17.77 14.96 7.74
N THR A 485 -17.90 16.01 8.56
CA THR A 485 -19.18 16.47 9.08
C THR A 485 -20.13 16.91 7.97
N MET A 486 -19.64 17.56 6.93
CA MET A 486 -20.44 18.00 5.79
C MET A 486 -20.86 16.85 4.86
N GLN A 487 -20.02 15.83 4.71
CA GLN A 487 -20.30 14.71 3.81
C GLN A 487 -21.07 13.57 4.50
N GLU A 488 -21.00 13.51 5.83
CA GLU A 488 -21.58 12.42 6.64
C GLU A 488 -22.76 12.93 7.47
N GLY A 489 -23.97 12.68 6.99
CA GLY A 489 -25.20 13.20 7.62
C GLY A 489 -25.54 12.61 8.98
N HIS A 490 -24.83 11.57 9.42
CA HIS A 490 -25.11 10.83 10.67
C HIS A 490 -24.09 11.11 11.79
N LEU A 491 -23.21 12.09 11.62
CA LEU A 491 -22.34 12.53 12.71
C LEU A 491 -23.11 13.32 13.77
N SER A 492 -22.71 13.10 15.02
CA SER A 492 -23.23 13.80 16.19
C SER A 492 -22.25 14.83 16.74
N LEU A 493 -22.71 15.68 17.67
CA LEU A 493 -21.81 16.59 18.41
C LEU A 493 -20.73 15.84 19.16
N GLU A 494 -21.04 14.67 19.71
CA GLU A 494 -20.14 13.82 20.46
C GLU A 494 -19.03 13.25 19.57
N ASP A 495 -19.34 12.89 18.31
CA ASP A 495 -18.36 12.46 17.33
C ASP A 495 -17.34 13.60 17.03
N ILE A 496 -17.84 14.83 16.81
CA ILE A 496 -17.02 16.02 16.57
C ILE A 496 -16.16 16.32 17.81
N ASP A 497 -16.77 16.27 18.99
CA ASP A 497 -16.10 16.55 20.27
C ASP A 497 -14.97 15.52 20.53
N ALA A 498 -15.16 14.26 20.15
CA ALA A 498 -14.13 13.24 20.22
C ALA A 498 -12.96 13.53 19.26
N TYR A 499 -13.21 13.91 18.02
CA TYR A 499 -12.16 14.26 17.06
C TYR A 499 -11.34 15.47 17.53
N LEU A 500 -12.00 16.56 17.93
CA LEU A 500 -11.32 17.79 18.33
C LEU A 500 -10.54 17.63 19.63
N SER A 501 -11.12 16.96 20.64
CA SER A 501 -10.45 16.76 21.93
C SER A 501 -9.21 15.87 21.80
N GLN A 502 -9.28 14.76 21.05
CA GLN A 502 -8.11 13.94 20.82
C GLN A 502 -7.01 14.70 20.05
N ALA A 503 -7.38 15.48 19.00
CA ALA A 503 -6.42 16.22 18.20
C ALA A 503 -5.66 17.29 19.01
N ILE A 504 -6.33 17.92 19.97
CA ILE A 504 -5.68 18.84 20.90
C ILE A 504 -4.76 18.07 21.86
N CYS A 505 -5.26 17.01 22.49
CA CYS A 505 -4.49 16.27 23.49
C CYS A 505 -3.26 15.58 22.88
N VAL A 506 -3.36 14.98 21.69
CA VAL A 506 -2.24 14.25 21.07
C VAL A 506 -1.02 15.12 20.83
N ARG A 507 -1.19 16.42 20.61
CA ARG A 507 -0.08 17.37 20.36
C ARG A 507 0.88 17.45 21.54
N TYR A 508 0.35 17.37 22.77
CA TYR A 508 1.10 17.58 24.01
C TYR A 508 1.49 16.28 24.71
N LYS A 509 0.96 15.14 24.27
CA LYS A 509 1.27 13.84 24.87
C LYS A 509 2.46 13.18 24.18
N SER A 510 3.39 12.64 24.97
CA SER A 510 4.42 11.72 24.50
C SER A 510 3.84 10.35 24.15
N TYR A 511 4.58 9.52 23.41
CA TYR A 511 4.14 8.17 23.12
C TYR A 511 4.00 7.31 24.40
N THR A 512 4.84 7.54 25.41
CA THR A 512 4.77 6.85 26.70
C THR A 512 3.50 7.18 27.48
N GLU A 513 3.04 8.43 27.44
CA GLU A 513 1.76 8.83 28.04
C GLU A 513 0.58 8.21 27.28
N LEU A 514 0.66 8.13 25.94
CA LEU A 514 -0.37 7.50 25.12
C LEU A 514 -0.50 6.00 25.39
N LEU A 515 0.60 5.28 25.64
CA LEU A 515 0.58 3.87 26.03
C LEU A 515 -0.19 3.58 27.33
N HIS A 516 -0.31 4.60 28.21
CA HIS A 516 -1.09 4.48 29.45
C HIS A 516 -2.58 4.73 29.27
N THR A 517 -3.02 5.14 28.08
CA THR A 517 -4.46 5.32 27.78
C THR A 517 -5.20 4.00 27.98
N ARG A 518 -6.32 4.05 28.69
CA ARG A 518 -7.19 2.88 28.94
C ARG A 518 -8.55 3.11 28.37
N VAL A 519 -9.11 2.07 27.79
CA VAL A 519 -10.48 2.03 27.27
C VAL A 519 -11.20 0.85 27.91
N SER A 520 -12.49 1.00 28.19
CA SER A 520 -13.30 -0.02 28.84
C SER A 520 -13.70 -1.17 27.90
N HIS A 521 -13.95 -0.84 26.64
CA HIS A 521 -14.34 -1.77 25.58
C HIS A 521 -14.03 -1.16 24.22
N VAL A 522 -14.07 -1.99 23.17
CA VAL A 522 -13.90 -1.54 21.79
C VAL A 522 -15.28 -1.29 21.16
N GLU A 523 -15.54 -0.04 20.81
CA GLU A 523 -16.77 0.37 20.13
C GLU A 523 -16.55 0.32 18.60
N PRO A 524 -17.29 -0.52 17.84
CA PRO A 524 -17.05 -0.70 16.40
C PRO A 524 -17.17 0.60 15.61
N ARG A 525 -18.16 1.46 15.96
CA ARG A 525 -18.35 2.75 15.29
C ARG A 525 -17.14 3.68 15.50
N ALA A 526 -16.57 3.72 16.69
CA ALA A 526 -15.36 4.51 16.95
C ALA A 526 -14.16 4.02 16.14
N VAL A 527 -14.01 2.69 15.96
CA VAL A 527 -12.99 2.10 15.09
C VAL A 527 -13.15 2.58 13.65
N GLN A 528 -14.37 2.56 13.12
CA GLN A 528 -14.66 3.01 11.76
C GLN A 528 -14.45 4.51 11.59
N LEU A 529 -14.87 5.35 12.54
CA LEU A 529 -14.65 6.80 12.52
C LEU A 529 -13.15 7.14 12.62
N GLY A 530 -12.38 6.44 13.47
CA GLY A 530 -10.92 6.58 13.52
C GLY A 530 -10.26 6.25 12.18
N SER A 531 -10.68 5.17 11.55
CA SER A 531 -10.21 4.76 10.21
C SER A 531 -10.60 5.78 9.12
N LEU A 532 -11.81 6.34 9.18
CA LEU A 532 -12.28 7.40 8.29
C LEU A 532 -11.38 8.64 8.38
N PHE A 533 -11.03 9.08 9.59
CA PHE A 533 -10.13 10.22 9.78
C PHE A 533 -8.74 9.97 9.19
N VAL A 534 -8.15 8.80 9.46
CA VAL A 534 -6.82 8.42 8.95
C VAL A 534 -6.81 8.32 7.42
N ARG A 535 -7.88 7.81 6.81
CA ARG A 535 -8.06 7.86 5.35
C ARG A 535 -8.07 9.29 4.84
N GLY A 536 -8.72 10.20 5.55
CA GLY A 536 -8.75 11.63 5.24
C GLY A 536 -7.36 12.28 5.24
N LEU A 537 -6.49 11.88 6.16
CA LEU A 537 -5.10 12.36 6.18
C LEU A 537 -4.35 12.04 4.87
N THR A 538 -4.62 10.91 4.22
CA THR A 538 -4.01 10.60 2.92
C THR A 538 -4.50 11.56 1.83
N HIS A 539 -5.78 11.96 1.86
CA HIS A 539 -6.33 12.96 0.92
C HIS A 539 -5.79 14.36 1.21
N LEU A 540 -5.55 14.70 2.48
CA LEU A 540 -4.84 15.94 2.86
C LEU A 540 -3.44 16.01 2.28
N VAL A 541 -2.66 14.92 2.37
CA VAL A 541 -1.33 14.82 1.75
C VAL A 541 -1.41 14.99 0.24
N ALA A 542 -2.40 14.37 -0.41
CA ALA A 542 -2.64 14.52 -1.85
C ALA A 542 -2.99 15.96 -2.23
N ALA A 543 -3.90 16.60 -1.47
CA ALA A 543 -4.30 17.99 -1.66
C ALA A 543 -3.12 18.94 -1.47
N ASN A 544 -2.34 18.77 -0.41
CA ASN A 544 -1.14 19.57 -0.16
C ASN A 544 -0.12 19.44 -1.30
N SER A 545 0.08 18.21 -1.79
CA SER A 545 0.99 17.93 -2.92
C SER A 545 0.49 18.58 -4.22
N ALA A 546 -0.81 18.51 -4.51
CA ALA A 546 -1.42 19.10 -5.71
C ALA A 546 -1.33 20.63 -5.69
N CYS A 547 -1.52 21.26 -4.54
CA CYS A 547 -1.46 22.73 -4.35
C CYS A 547 -0.02 23.29 -4.26
N GLY A 548 1.02 22.46 -4.43
CA GLY A 548 2.42 22.93 -4.33
C GLY A 548 2.92 23.11 -2.90
N CYS A 549 2.40 22.30 -1.97
CA CYS A 549 2.79 22.19 -0.56
C CYS A 549 2.67 23.53 0.20
N PRO A 550 1.45 24.08 0.35
CA PRO A 550 1.23 25.27 1.18
C PRO A 550 1.65 25.09 2.64
N PHE A 551 1.51 23.87 3.16
CA PHE A 551 1.91 23.50 4.52
C PHE A 551 3.13 22.57 4.50
N PRO A 552 4.04 22.68 5.49
CA PRO A 552 5.09 21.69 5.69
C PRO A 552 4.46 20.30 5.87
N MET A 553 4.94 19.33 5.10
CA MET A 553 4.35 17.99 5.08
C MET A 553 4.31 17.34 6.47
N GLU A 554 5.35 17.57 7.29
CA GLU A 554 5.47 17.06 8.66
C GLU A 554 4.29 17.49 9.56
N GLN A 555 3.75 18.70 9.37
CA GLN A 555 2.62 19.19 10.18
C GLN A 555 1.31 18.44 9.88
N LEU A 556 1.18 17.85 8.69
CA LEU A 556 -0.02 17.11 8.25
C LEU A 556 0.03 15.64 8.64
N MET A 557 1.14 15.18 9.21
CA MET A 557 1.34 13.75 9.49
C MET A 557 0.52 13.27 10.69
N PRO A 558 0.12 11.97 10.69
CA PRO A 558 -0.75 11.44 11.72
C PRO A 558 -0.19 11.54 13.13
N TRP A 559 1.12 11.41 13.35
CA TRP A 559 1.72 11.54 14.68
C TRP A 559 1.59 12.93 15.32
N ASN A 560 1.19 13.95 14.52
CA ASN A 560 0.87 15.31 15.00
C ASN A 560 -0.63 15.60 15.10
N THR A 561 -1.48 14.74 14.51
CA THR A 561 -2.90 15.04 14.33
C THR A 561 -3.85 13.99 14.92
N PHE A 562 -3.39 12.74 15.08
CA PHE A 562 -4.26 11.62 15.46
C PHE A 562 -3.53 10.52 16.23
N ASP A 563 -4.22 9.95 17.22
CA ASP A 563 -3.90 8.68 17.84
C ASP A 563 -5.19 7.88 18.06
N GLY A 564 -5.24 6.66 17.52
CA GLY A 564 -6.49 5.88 17.50
C GLY A 564 -6.98 5.46 18.89
N LEU A 565 -6.07 5.10 19.80
CA LEU A 565 -6.45 4.69 21.15
C LEU A 565 -6.94 5.90 21.96
N LEU A 566 -6.27 7.04 21.82
CA LEU A 566 -6.70 8.30 22.44
C LEU A 566 -8.06 8.74 21.87
N PHE A 567 -8.24 8.69 20.54
CA PHE A 567 -9.53 9.01 19.92
C PHE A 567 -10.65 8.14 20.48
N HIS A 568 -10.44 6.84 20.57
CA HIS A 568 -11.41 5.90 21.10
C HIS A 568 -11.78 6.24 22.57
N SER A 569 -10.79 6.57 23.39
CA SER A 569 -11.00 7.02 24.77
C SER A 569 -11.87 8.29 24.83
N LYS A 570 -11.57 9.30 23.99
CA LYS A 570 -12.35 10.54 23.91
C LYS A 570 -13.76 10.30 23.38
N TYR A 571 -13.92 9.39 22.43
CA TYR A 571 -15.23 8.95 21.92
C TYR A 571 -16.10 8.38 23.05
N LEU A 572 -15.58 7.43 23.82
CA LEU A 572 -16.31 6.86 24.94
C LEU A 572 -16.71 7.92 25.99
N LEU A 573 -15.82 8.86 26.31
CA LEU A 573 -16.11 9.95 27.24
C LEU A 573 -17.18 10.90 26.69
N ALA A 574 -17.07 11.36 25.45
CA ALA A 574 -18.03 12.25 24.80
C ALA A 574 -19.44 11.62 24.75
N HIS A 575 -19.52 10.39 24.26
CA HIS A 575 -20.81 9.67 24.13
C HIS A 575 -21.40 9.23 25.49
N SER A 576 -20.63 9.28 26.57
CA SER A 576 -21.11 9.13 27.94
C SER A 576 -21.61 10.44 28.58
N GLY A 577 -21.63 11.54 27.82
CA GLY A 577 -22.09 12.85 28.30
C GLY A 577 -21.12 13.51 29.30
N ARG A 578 -19.81 13.19 29.25
CA ARG A 578 -18.81 13.84 30.10
C ARG A 578 -18.59 15.30 29.67
N PRO A 579 -18.36 16.21 30.61
CA PRO A 579 -18.16 17.62 30.30
C PRO A 579 -16.86 17.86 29.52
N GLN A 580 -16.80 18.99 28.79
CA GLN A 580 -15.65 19.36 27.96
C GLN A 580 -14.35 19.43 28.76
N GLU A 581 -14.42 19.88 30.00
CA GLU A 581 -13.29 19.95 30.92
C GLU A 581 -12.65 18.56 31.15
N GLU A 582 -13.44 17.52 31.27
CA GLU A 582 -12.95 16.14 31.40
C GLU A 582 -12.37 15.60 30.09
N LEU A 583 -12.99 15.91 28.95
CA LEU A 583 -12.44 15.57 27.62
C LEU A 583 -11.05 16.18 27.42
N LEU A 584 -10.80 17.38 27.93
CA LEU A 584 -9.54 18.12 27.82
C LEU A 584 -8.67 18.03 29.10
N GLU A 585 -8.92 17.02 29.94
CA GLU A 585 -8.09 16.67 31.11
C GLU A 585 -7.95 17.83 32.11
N GLY A 586 -8.94 18.70 32.23
CA GLY A 586 -8.99 19.84 33.12
C GLY A 586 -8.15 21.04 32.68
N ASN A 587 -7.51 21.01 31.51
CA ASN A 587 -6.66 22.10 31.03
C ASN A 587 -7.48 23.22 30.40
N ALA A 588 -7.55 24.38 31.08
CA ALA A 588 -8.36 25.53 30.66
C ALA A 588 -7.94 26.10 29.29
N SER A 589 -6.68 26.09 28.91
CA SER A 589 -6.21 26.57 27.62
C SER A 589 -6.64 25.62 26.50
N TRP A 590 -6.63 24.32 26.74
CA TRP A 590 -7.11 23.32 25.77
C TRP A 590 -8.64 23.40 25.62
N VAL A 591 -9.37 23.64 26.68
CA VAL A 591 -10.83 23.87 26.64
C VAL A 591 -11.15 25.11 25.82
N SER A 592 -10.40 26.21 25.98
CA SER A 592 -10.59 27.42 25.17
C SER A 592 -10.32 27.18 23.68
N LEU A 593 -9.24 26.48 23.35
CA LEU A 593 -8.91 26.09 21.97
C LEU A 593 -9.97 25.14 21.38
N PHE A 594 -10.43 24.18 22.16
CA PHE A 594 -11.49 23.25 21.76
C PHE A 594 -12.80 23.99 21.42
N ARG A 595 -13.24 24.92 22.28
CA ARG A 595 -14.43 25.72 22.04
C ARG A 595 -14.29 26.53 20.76
N PHE A 596 -13.16 27.16 20.55
CA PHE A 596 -12.89 27.91 19.33
C PHE A 596 -12.98 27.01 18.08
N LEU A 597 -12.29 25.86 18.04
CA LEU A 597 -12.35 24.93 16.90
C LEU A 597 -13.76 24.37 16.68
N ARG A 598 -14.48 24.05 17.75
CA ARG A 598 -15.86 23.55 17.70
C ARG A 598 -16.81 24.58 17.10
N GLU A 599 -16.72 25.83 17.54
CA GLU A 599 -17.49 26.94 16.97
C GLU A 599 -17.22 27.16 15.48
N LEU A 600 -15.95 27.04 15.06
CA LEU A 600 -15.57 27.11 13.66
C LEU A 600 -16.26 26.02 12.84
N VAL A 601 -16.12 24.74 13.25
CA VAL A 601 -16.73 23.59 12.54
C VAL A 601 -18.24 23.78 12.44
N LEU A 602 -18.92 24.03 13.57
CA LEU A 602 -20.37 24.16 13.61
C LEU A 602 -20.85 25.39 12.84
N GLY A 603 -20.12 26.50 12.90
CA GLY A 603 -20.43 27.72 12.16
C GLY A 603 -20.35 27.51 10.64
N ILE A 604 -19.35 26.76 10.15
CA ILE A 604 -19.23 26.42 8.74
C ILE A 604 -20.38 25.50 8.29
N CYS A 605 -20.68 24.44 9.06
CA CYS A 605 -21.78 23.53 8.78
C CYS A 605 -23.13 24.25 8.76
N SER A 606 -23.38 25.15 9.72
CA SER A 606 -24.60 25.93 9.80
C SER A 606 -24.80 26.87 8.61
N ARG A 607 -23.73 27.57 8.16
CA ARG A 607 -23.80 28.41 6.94
C ARG A 607 -24.17 27.60 5.69
N ARG A 608 -23.88 26.30 5.69
CA ARG A 608 -24.23 25.38 4.60
C ARG A 608 -25.56 24.63 4.83
N GLY A 609 -26.33 25.08 5.79
CA GLY A 609 -27.68 24.55 6.09
C GLY A 609 -27.69 23.24 6.86
N GLN A 610 -26.56 22.82 7.44
CA GLN A 610 -26.50 21.61 8.26
C GLN A 610 -26.55 21.95 9.75
N THR A 611 -27.44 21.27 10.47
CA THR A 611 -27.56 21.37 11.93
C THR A 611 -27.14 20.04 12.54
N ILE A 612 -26.07 20.05 13.31
CA ILE A 612 -25.53 18.86 13.97
C ILE A 612 -26.22 18.67 15.32
N GLN A 613 -26.77 17.48 15.53
CA GLN A 613 -27.51 17.14 16.74
C GLN A 613 -26.65 16.36 17.72
N SER A 614 -26.96 16.49 19.01
CA SER A 614 -26.43 15.61 20.05
C SER A 614 -27.10 14.24 19.99
N ARG A 615 -26.33 13.16 19.95
CA ARG A 615 -26.79 11.75 19.92
C ARG A 615 -25.83 10.90 20.75
N PRO A 616 -25.85 11.02 22.09
CA PRO A 616 -25.01 10.19 22.94
C PRO A 616 -25.40 8.70 22.77
N ARG A 617 -24.42 7.83 22.61
CA ARG A 617 -24.61 6.39 22.30
C ARG A 617 -24.29 5.46 23.46
N ILE A 618 -23.66 5.97 24.53
CA ILE A 618 -23.23 5.21 25.68
C ILE A 618 -24.04 5.66 26.88
N THR A 619 -24.93 4.78 27.35
CA THR A 619 -25.69 5.03 28.59
C THR A 619 -24.90 4.53 29.79
N HIS A 620 -24.74 5.37 30.83
CA HIS A 620 -24.16 4.93 32.09
C HIS A 620 -25.01 3.80 32.71
N PRO A 621 -24.39 2.74 33.31
CA PRO A 621 -25.10 1.64 33.94
C PRO A 621 -25.87 2.04 35.22
N GLY A 622 -26.35 3.29 35.32
CA GLY A 622 -27.12 3.84 36.43
C GLY A 622 -28.55 4.28 36.10
N LYS A 623 -28.98 4.22 34.82
CA LYS A 623 -30.37 4.46 34.45
C LYS A 623 -30.79 3.35 33.49
N HIS A 624 -31.38 2.30 34.00
CA HIS A 624 -32.19 1.37 33.21
C HIS A 624 -33.34 2.17 32.57
N VAL A 625 -33.18 2.57 31.31
CA VAL A 625 -34.30 2.86 30.45
C VAL A 625 -34.79 1.52 29.93
N ASP A 626 -35.94 1.12 30.43
CA ASP A 626 -36.60 -0.14 30.06
C ASP A 626 -37.00 -0.08 28.58
N HIS A 627 -36.18 -0.65 27.69
CA HIS A 627 -36.48 -0.77 26.27
C HIS A 627 -37.57 -1.82 25.95
N SER A 628 -38.38 -2.22 26.96
CA SER A 628 -39.48 -3.17 26.77
C SER A 628 -40.77 -2.55 26.16
N GLU A 629 -40.85 -1.22 25.98
CA GLU A 629 -42.09 -0.58 25.48
C GLU A 629 -42.13 -0.34 23.96
N GLN A 630 -41.06 -0.47 23.20
CA GLN A 630 -41.09 -0.22 21.74
C GLN A 630 -41.42 -1.43 20.86
N TRP A 631 -41.65 -2.61 21.44
CA TRP A 631 -42.03 -3.83 20.68
C TRP A 631 -43.47 -4.28 20.84
N ARG A 632 -44.38 -3.44 21.38
CA ARG A 632 -45.76 -3.81 21.65
C ARG A 632 -46.82 -3.29 20.67
N GLU A 633 -46.45 -2.74 19.54
CA GLU A 633 -47.43 -2.35 18.52
C GLU A 633 -47.22 -3.01 17.16
N ARG A 634 -47.19 -4.31 17.10
CA ARG A 634 -47.68 -5.09 15.93
C ARG A 634 -48.10 -6.47 16.37
N GLY A 635 -49.39 -6.69 16.31
CA GLY A 635 -50.23 -7.78 16.66
C GLY A 635 -49.69 -9.20 16.55
N ALA A 636 -49.96 -10.00 17.59
CA ALA A 636 -49.92 -11.44 17.54
C ALA A 636 -51.28 -12.05 17.90
N PRO A 637 -51.68 -13.14 17.27
CA PRO A 637 -52.93 -13.84 17.64
C PRO A 637 -52.68 -14.81 18.79
N SER A 638 -53.70 -14.91 19.63
CA SER A 638 -53.82 -15.75 20.82
C SER A 638 -53.73 -17.25 20.57
N GLY A 639 -53.04 -17.95 21.45
CA GLY A 639 -53.05 -19.43 21.55
C GLY A 639 -52.58 -19.92 22.92
N HIS A 640 -53.53 -20.56 23.67
CA HIS A 640 -53.33 -21.09 25.00
C HIS A 640 -52.49 -22.40 25.04
N GLY A 641 -51.67 -22.53 26.09
CA GLY A 641 -51.04 -23.80 26.49
C GLY A 641 -50.08 -23.64 27.69
N PRO A 642 -49.98 -24.60 28.61
CA PRO A 642 -49.63 -24.35 30.01
C PRO A 642 -48.13 -24.41 30.36
N SER A 643 -47.80 -23.81 31.50
CA SER A 643 -46.49 -23.67 32.13
C SER A 643 -45.84 -24.98 32.53
N PRO A 644 -44.51 -25.05 32.57
CA PRO A 644 -43.81 -25.92 33.53
C PRO A 644 -42.86 -25.15 34.47
N GLN A 645 -42.72 -25.76 35.61
CA GLN A 645 -42.19 -25.34 36.90
C GLN A 645 -40.69 -25.02 36.91
N ARG A 646 -40.33 -24.09 37.79
CA ARG A 646 -38.99 -23.72 38.21
C ARG A 646 -38.28 -24.90 38.96
N TYR A 647 -37.02 -25.14 38.60
CA TYR A 647 -36.04 -25.80 39.48
C TYR A 647 -34.85 -24.87 39.68
N ARG A 648 -34.48 -24.67 40.95
CA ARG A 648 -33.33 -23.95 41.47
C ARG A 648 -32.31 -25.00 41.89
N PRO A 649 -31.02 -24.92 41.64
CA PRO A 649 -30.00 -25.61 42.41
C PRO A 649 -29.21 -24.69 43.33
N GLN A 650 -29.03 -25.16 44.54
CA GLN A 650 -28.26 -24.56 45.62
C GLN A 650 -26.76 -24.81 45.41
N THR A 651 -25.97 -23.85 45.83
CA THR A 651 -24.52 -23.92 46.04
C THR A 651 -24.12 -24.80 47.21
N ARG A 652 -23.02 -25.58 47.07
CA ARG A 652 -22.08 -25.93 48.15
C ARG A 652 -20.72 -26.31 47.56
N SER A 653 -19.68 -25.59 48.00
CA SER A 653 -18.27 -26.04 47.92
C SER A 653 -17.97 -27.07 49.04
N PRO A 654 -16.97 -27.92 48.87
CA PRO A 654 -15.71 -27.78 49.61
C PRO A 654 -14.41 -28.21 48.87
N SER A 655 -13.35 -27.59 49.28
CA SER A 655 -11.90 -27.83 49.35
C SER A 655 -11.35 -29.26 49.11
N GLY A 656 -10.17 -29.31 48.42
CA GLY A 656 -9.10 -30.25 48.81
C GLY A 656 -8.35 -31.01 47.71
N GLN A 657 -7.13 -30.58 47.41
CA GLN A 657 -5.86 -31.33 47.23
C GLN A 657 -5.61 -32.39 46.13
N HIS A 658 -4.46 -32.15 45.44
CA HIS A 658 -3.44 -33.05 44.84
C HIS A 658 -3.72 -33.72 43.47
N GLY A 659 -2.76 -33.46 42.52
CA GLY A 659 -2.58 -34.10 41.22
C GLY A 659 -2.16 -35.57 41.30
N PRO A 660 -1.81 -36.23 40.22
CA PRO A 660 -0.96 -35.88 39.09
C PRO A 660 -1.50 -36.28 37.68
N SER A 661 -0.75 -35.92 36.63
CA SER A 661 -0.99 -36.30 35.22
C SER A 661 -1.01 -37.80 34.98
N PRO A 662 -1.76 -38.25 33.96
CA PRO A 662 -1.18 -39.19 33.00
C PRO A 662 -1.61 -39.03 31.52
N GLN A 663 -0.66 -39.31 30.67
CA GLN A 663 -0.59 -40.16 29.45
C GLN A 663 -1.79 -40.32 28.50
N HIS A 664 -1.44 -40.16 27.25
CA HIS A 664 -2.01 -40.67 25.99
C HIS A 664 -3.04 -41.80 26.04
N TYR A 665 -4.10 -41.65 25.25
CA TYR A 665 -4.70 -42.77 24.49
C TYR A 665 -5.36 -42.27 23.18
N ARG A 666 -5.00 -42.93 22.08
CA ARG A 666 -5.60 -42.93 20.75
C ARG A 666 -6.77 -43.89 20.73
N PRO A 667 -7.84 -43.69 19.97
CA PRO A 667 -8.62 -44.82 19.46
C PRO A 667 -8.56 -44.93 17.93
N GLN A 668 -8.44 -46.19 17.54
CA GLN A 668 -8.43 -46.71 16.18
C GLN A 668 -9.84 -46.80 15.60
N THR A 669 -9.86 -46.68 14.27
CA THR A 669 -10.93 -47.01 13.33
C THR A 669 -11.48 -48.40 13.40
N ARG A 670 -12.79 -48.59 13.17
CA ARG A 670 -13.35 -49.77 12.45
C ARG A 670 -14.66 -49.39 11.76
N SER A 671 -14.67 -49.61 10.42
CA SER A 671 -15.88 -49.65 9.59
C SER A 671 -16.66 -50.96 9.81
N PRO A 672 -17.93 -51.01 9.47
CA PRO A 672 -18.37 -52.09 8.61
C PRO A 672 -19.22 -51.62 7.38
N ALA A 673 -19.19 -52.50 6.41
CA ALA A 673 -19.76 -52.42 5.08
C ALA A 673 -21.29 -52.66 5.03
N GLY A 674 -21.91 -52.12 3.96
CA GLY A 674 -22.91 -52.91 3.23
C GLY A 674 -24.28 -52.29 3.00
N GLN A 675 -24.59 -52.00 1.76
CA GLN A 675 -25.71 -52.37 0.91
C GLN A 675 -26.58 -51.23 0.31
N HIS A 676 -26.47 -51.22 -0.99
CA HIS A 676 -27.42 -51.00 -2.12
C HIS A 676 -28.58 -49.98 -2.08
N GLY A 677 -28.50 -49.03 -2.98
CA GLY A 677 -29.36 -48.55 -4.06
C GLY A 677 -30.62 -47.74 -3.67
N PRO A 678 -31.29 -47.05 -4.62
CA PRO A 678 -30.96 -46.73 -6.01
C PRO A 678 -31.03 -45.17 -6.31
N SER A 679 -30.63 -44.81 -7.52
CA SER A 679 -30.63 -43.48 -8.10
C SER A 679 -31.99 -42.81 -8.20
N PRO A 680 -32.08 -41.47 -8.14
CA PRO A 680 -33.19 -40.75 -8.75
C PRO A 680 -32.78 -39.99 -10.02
N GLN A 681 -33.73 -39.99 -10.91
CA GLN A 681 -33.77 -39.48 -12.25
C GLN A 681 -33.72 -37.97 -12.38
N HIS A 682 -33.21 -37.52 -13.51
CA HIS A 682 -33.26 -36.17 -14.06
C HIS A 682 -34.67 -35.59 -14.12
N TYR A 683 -34.83 -34.35 -13.71
CA TYR A 683 -35.91 -33.47 -14.12
C TYR A 683 -35.35 -32.17 -14.71
N THR A 684 -35.59 -31.95 -15.99
CA THR A 684 -35.46 -30.65 -16.68
C THR A 684 -36.78 -29.89 -16.58
N PRO A 685 -36.79 -28.61 -16.30
CA PRO A 685 -37.99 -27.78 -16.52
C PRO A 685 -37.95 -27.13 -17.88
N GLN A 686 -39.02 -27.39 -18.64
CA GLN A 686 -39.36 -26.68 -19.89
C GLN A 686 -39.82 -25.26 -19.62
N THR A 687 -39.27 -24.31 -20.36
CA THR A 687 -39.76 -22.95 -20.49
C THR A 687 -40.88 -22.90 -21.57
N ARG A 688 -42.01 -22.32 -21.21
CA ARG A 688 -43.05 -21.87 -22.17
C ARG A 688 -42.95 -20.37 -22.36
N SER A 689 -42.84 -19.98 -23.64
CA SER A 689 -43.08 -18.60 -24.12
C SER A 689 -44.55 -18.39 -24.47
N PRO A 690 -45.02 -17.18 -24.53
CA PRO A 690 -46.03 -16.78 -25.49
C PRO A 690 -45.57 -15.67 -26.45
N SER A 691 -45.76 -15.95 -27.72
CA SER A 691 -46.07 -15.14 -28.91
C SER A 691 -46.50 -13.68 -28.64
N GLY A 692 -46.20 -12.68 -29.42
CA GLY A 692 -45.83 -12.50 -30.83
C GLY A 692 -46.14 -11.05 -31.18
N GLN A 693 -45.45 -10.47 -32.11
CA GLN A 693 -45.97 -9.72 -33.26
C GLN A 693 -44.81 -9.07 -34.04
N HIS A 694 -44.97 -9.22 -35.35
CA HIS A 694 -44.17 -8.79 -36.50
C HIS A 694 -44.12 -7.26 -36.69
N PHE A 695 -43.14 -6.60 -37.28
CA PHE A 695 -42.59 -6.51 -38.66
C PHE A 695 -41.52 -5.40 -38.72
N PRO A 696 -40.79 -5.14 -39.80
CA PRO A 696 -39.87 -5.97 -40.62
C PRO A 696 -38.43 -5.38 -40.75
N SER A 697 -37.57 -6.26 -41.24
CA SER A 697 -36.17 -6.01 -41.65
C SER A 697 -36.01 -5.09 -42.87
N GLN A 698 -34.93 -4.31 -42.89
CA GLN A 698 -34.28 -3.92 -44.14
C GLN A 698 -32.76 -4.08 -44.03
N HIS A 699 -32.25 -4.94 -44.90
CA HIS A 699 -30.86 -5.14 -45.22
C HIS A 699 -30.26 -3.94 -45.93
N TYR A 700 -29.07 -3.50 -45.56
CA TYR A 700 -28.15 -2.86 -46.49
C TYR A 700 -26.73 -3.41 -46.29
N ARG A 701 -26.24 -4.03 -47.37
CA ARG A 701 -24.86 -4.45 -47.60
C ARG A 701 -24.25 -3.41 -48.55
N PRO A 702 -23.03 -2.91 -48.36
CA PRO A 702 -22.28 -2.28 -49.44
C PRO A 702 -21.25 -3.27 -50.01
N GLN A 703 -21.29 -3.35 -51.31
CA GLN A 703 -20.35 -4.04 -52.17
C GLN A 703 -19.07 -3.26 -52.35
N THR A 704 -17.96 -4.00 -52.38
CA THR A 704 -16.66 -3.60 -52.89
C THR A 704 -16.69 -3.34 -54.39
N ARG A 705 -16.07 -2.26 -54.85
CA ARG A 705 -15.50 -2.18 -56.23
C ARG A 705 -14.26 -1.28 -56.21
N SER A 706 -13.13 -1.89 -56.61
CA SER A 706 -11.94 -1.22 -57.07
C SER A 706 -12.13 -0.69 -58.50
N PRO A 707 -11.39 0.31 -58.91
CA PRO A 707 -10.74 0.23 -60.21
C PRO A 707 -9.26 0.60 -60.19
N SER A 708 -8.60 -0.08 -61.07
CA SER A 708 -7.24 -0.04 -61.58
C SER A 708 -6.84 1.28 -62.24
N GLY A 709 -5.52 1.64 -62.10
CA GLY A 709 -4.83 2.11 -63.30
C GLY A 709 -3.89 3.29 -63.14
N GLN A 710 -2.61 3.03 -63.37
CA GLN A 710 -1.59 3.71 -64.17
C GLN A 710 -0.63 4.70 -63.52
N HIS A 711 0.59 4.23 -63.43
CA HIS A 711 1.92 4.77 -63.84
C HIS A 711 2.27 6.25 -63.74
N GLY A 712 3.38 6.49 -63.05
CA GLY A 712 4.29 7.62 -63.24
C GLY A 712 5.53 7.50 -62.37
N PRO A 713 6.74 7.76 -62.86
CA PRO A 713 8.01 7.26 -62.30
C PRO A 713 8.63 8.22 -61.25
N PRO A 714 9.71 7.76 -60.56
CA PRO A 714 10.29 8.46 -59.40
C PRO A 714 11.31 9.54 -59.76
N PRO A 715 11.57 10.48 -58.89
CA PRO A 715 12.75 11.35 -59.02
C PRO A 715 13.90 10.91 -58.10
N GLN A 716 15.07 11.15 -58.67
CA GLN A 716 16.39 10.74 -58.28
C GLN A 716 16.97 11.45 -57.05
N HIS A 717 17.94 10.72 -56.47
CA HIS A 717 18.94 11.09 -55.50
C HIS A 717 19.61 12.48 -55.75
N TYR A 718 19.86 13.19 -54.63
CA TYR A 718 21.03 14.04 -54.49
C TYR A 718 21.71 13.85 -53.14
N ARG A 719 22.98 13.41 -53.23
CA ARG A 719 24.00 13.42 -52.21
C ARG A 719 24.93 14.60 -52.50
N PRO A 720 25.45 15.32 -51.53
CA PRO A 720 26.74 15.95 -51.68
C PRO A 720 27.80 15.39 -50.74
N GLN A 721 28.95 15.19 -51.37
CA GLN A 721 30.19 14.71 -50.81
C GLN A 721 30.93 15.76 -49.95
N SER A 722 31.71 15.18 -49.05
CA SER A 722 32.80 15.73 -48.25
C SER A 722 33.86 16.52 -49.04
N ARG A 723 34.47 17.51 -48.40
CA ARG A 723 35.92 17.79 -48.49
C ARG A 723 36.36 18.64 -47.30
N GLY A 724 37.36 18.10 -46.52
CA GLY A 724 38.18 18.89 -45.65
C GLY A 724 39.33 19.59 -46.42
N PRO A 725 40.07 20.43 -45.78
CA PRO A 725 41.49 20.14 -45.61
C PRO A 725 42.13 20.57 -44.27
N ARG A 726 43.17 19.87 -44.03
CA ARG A 726 44.36 19.89 -43.15
C ARG A 726 44.97 21.27 -42.86
N ALA A 727 45.44 21.33 -41.56
CA ALA A 727 46.78 21.72 -41.06
C ALA A 727 47.23 23.20 -41.06
N GLN A 728 47.60 23.73 -39.93
CA GLN A 728 48.98 23.87 -39.51
C GLN A 728 49.12 24.50 -38.13
N ALA A 729 50.12 24.01 -37.41
CA ALA A 729 50.60 24.46 -36.13
C ALA A 729 51.27 25.84 -36.19
N HIS A 730 51.21 26.58 -35.09
CA HIS A 730 52.39 27.34 -34.61
C HIS A 730 52.28 27.60 -33.11
N GLU A 731 53.41 27.30 -32.46
CA GLU A 731 53.81 27.63 -31.09
C GLU A 731 53.84 29.16 -30.88
N HIS A 732 53.54 29.62 -29.67
CA HIS A 732 54.53 30.34 -28.83
C HIS A 732 53.88 30.96 -27.57
N ASN A 733 54.59 30.69 -26.46
CA ASN A 733 54.90 31.56 -25.32
C ASN A 733 53.85 31.82 -24.21
N ARG A 734 54.25 31.25 -23.05
CA ARG A 734 53.91 31.78 -21.71
C ARG A 734 54.49 33.16 -21.47
N PRO A 735 53.94 33.96 -20.52
CA PRO A 735 54.40 33.77 -19.13
C PRO A 735 53.30 33.98 -18.06
N ARG A 736 53.72 33.52 -16.86
CA ARG A 736 53.13 33.54 -15.54
C ARG A 736 52.50 34.87 -15.11
N SER A 737 51.38 34.80 -14.37
CA SER A 737 51.24 35.51 -13.10
C SER A 737 50.05 34.90 -12.28
N THR A 738 50.35 34.50 -11.08
CA THR A 738 49.66 34.36 -9.81
C THR A 738 48.41 35.22 -9.67
N HIS A 739 47.26 34.57 -9.30
CA HIS A 739 46.47 34.96 -8.14
C HIS A 739 45.43 33.89 -7.77
N SER A 740 45.54 33.49 -6.54
CA SER A 740 44.66 32.62 -5.78
C SER A 740 43.25 33.23 -5.68
N ASN A 741 42.21 32.41 -5.93
CA ASN A 741 40.90 32.65 -5.32
C ASN A 741 40.28 31.30 -4.90
N ARG A 742 40.37 31.07 -3.62
CA ARG A 742 39.63 30.02 -2.86
C ARG A 742 38.14 30.34 -2.92
N ARG A 743 37.34 29.50 -3.57
CA ARG A 743 35.89 29.45 -3.34
C ARG A 743 35.63 28.52 -2.15
N ARG A 744 35.14 29.13 -1.07
CA ARG A 744 34.64 28.49 0.14
C ARG A 744 33.35 27.73 -0.20
N TYR A 745 33.33 26.44 0.10
CA TYR A 745 32.08 25.70 0.26
C TYR A 745 31.50 26.03 1.63
N HIS A 746 30.25 26.52 1.66
CA HIS A 746 29.49 26.69 2.88
C HIS A 746 29.00 25.33 3.38
N LEU A 747 29.54 24.90 4.52
CA LEU A 747 29.02 23.84 5.35
C LEU A 747 27.77 24.34 6.09
N ALA A 748 26.72 23.53 6.08
CA ALA A 748 25.53 23.73 6.88
C ALA A 748 25.81 23.64 8.39
N PRO A 749 25.04 24.32 9.25
CA PRO A 749 25.37 24.44 10.67
C PRO A 749 25.10 23.13 11.42
N ARG A 750 26.09 22.76 12.25
CA ARG A 750 25.97 21.73 13.29
C ARG A 750 25.02 22.23 14.38
N TRP A 751 24.03 21.44 14.70
CA TRP A 751 23.24 21.59 15.92
C TRP A 751 24.07 21.17 17.11
N GLN A 752 24.36 22.13 18.02
CA GLN A 752 24.88 21.86 19.35
C GLN A 752 23.69 21.66 20.29
N ASN A 753 23.70 20.54 21.01
CA ASN A 753 22.80 20.29 22.13
C ASN A 753 23.15 21.19 23.30
N PRO A 754 22.20 21.83 23.98
CA PRO A 754 22.42 22.33 25.33
C PRO A 754 22.07 21.22 26.34
N HIS A 755 22.99 20.99 27.26
CA HIS A 755 22.78 20.25 28.50
C HIS A 755 21.75 20.99 29.40
N PRO A 756 20.86 20.30 30.09
CA PRO A 756 20.14 20.88 31.21
C PRO A 756 20.90 20.63 32.50
N ASP A 757 21.25 21.73 33.19
CA ASP A 757 21.57 21.70 34.60
C ASP A 757 20.28 21.59 35.41
N PHE A 758 20.34 20.73 36.41
CA PHE A 758 19.35 20.59 37.48
C PHE A 758 19.46 21.76 38.51
N PRO A 759 18.42 22.05 39.33
CA PRO A 759 17.96 21.16 40.38
C PRO A 759 16.60 20.50 40.14
#